data_2948ccc910ff742b5bd78af010fe967e
#
_entry.id   2948ccc910ff742b5bd78af010fe967e
#
_cell.length_a   1.000
_cell.length_b   1.000
_cell.length_c   1.000
_cell.angle_alpha   90.00
_cell.angle_beta   90.00
_cell.angle_gamma   90.00
#
_symmetry.space_group_name_H-M   'P 1'
#
loop_
_entity.id
_entity.type
_entity.pdbx_description
1 polymer ?
#
loop_
_entity_poly.entity_id
_entity_poly.type
_entity_poly.pdbx_seq_one_letter_code
_entity_poly.pdbx_strand_id
1 'polypeptide(L)'
;MKPEISVIMPVYNCKQYIFESIKSICNQTFQNWELIIINDNSIENIEEEIKKIQDNRIHYHAFVEHEGLFNSLEYGLQQAQGDFITFHDPDDISSPTRFNEQLNYLKSNDDLGMVSCLIRCFTNDTSYRNACTFIEKIQNAYISKEQIENAIINKFSPVIFPTIMMRRSLLDGIEFHKEENELEDYFQIFLYLLKQGRLEKVNSVLYYYRRHKNSYHIQNEKNYSETVQAQLSKSGIQNFIKYRELYKDLKKEQYIVSRSKKDSPLRILMLIDALNIGGTEMYVLELAKSLEKLGAHVVIGTSGGPLVEVFKHYGLKVVKIPFTSDYISNKNIMKLIKLTKKIIDEEKINLLHCHLFASMRLGNDIYRSYKIPYIVTLHGLFYPNDVLFESCINATKIIAVSKPIKKLIESKLGSRIRGEIMVLPNGIDMENFHPQHTVKDFKVQLGIPENSQIITYCSRLDWGKTFAAEAFIFACFTLMAKNKHLHAFVIGDGADKNLITHEVNILNKMLKRDAIHVVGAKFDVLPYYQNADIVVGTARVALEAMSCGKPVIAVGNHGYTGIINPRCMNEQWNMYFGDHDSIKKADPLTLEKDLNGLLQDTKACKSLGKWGRRWCEEKFDNRLVAKDIFNLYQEVLSEKEVKNTDKENMPNKIETDIQTKESPLLEKTSSIIIRIPDGIEFTPEISEVVFGSNNALARYCTHCTHCRFDITVPFTIILKDKKDSCKALTVPDLLNIELNSSNYNNCIDKQDCESGALINLINKCGMRIENEIKNNPIIDENNQNIIFEITTKLYANFCDPDIFDLEAGIYGSSSPIIGEDNLLIKGTGKNEFKKNIADEDSTNMHHEPFYCYEDDKSDYDANSLMRGYPYKRT
;
A
#
# COMPACT_ATOMS: atom_id res chain seq x y z
N MET A 1 10.48 50.62 -2.81
CA MET A 1 10.16 49.78 -1.65
C MET A 1 10.08 48.35 -2.13
N LYS A 2 10.58 47.39 -1.37
CA LYS A 2 10.39 45.97 -1.69
C LYS A 2 8.90 45.65 -1.68
N PRO A 3 8.35 45.03 -2.73
CA PRO A 3 6.96 44.63 -2.73
C PRO A 3 6.70 43.56 -1.64
N GLU A 4 5.52 43.51 -1.06
CA GLU A 4 5.13 42.49 -0.11
C GLU A 4 4.48 41.28 -0.82
N ILE A 5 3.77 41.53 -1.93
CA ILE A 5 3.14 40.52 -2.77
C ILE A 5 3.72 40.60 -4.18
N SER A 6 4.17 39.43 -4.72
CA SER A 6 4.45 39.30 -6.14
C SER A 6 3.29 38.50 -6.79
N VAL A 7 2.76 39.07 -7.87
CA VAL A 7 1.72 38.46 -8.70
C VAL A 7 2.38 37.94 -9.98
N ILE A 8 2.22 36.63 -10.24
CA ILE A 8 2.78 36.00 -11.45
C ILE A 8 1.65 35.78 -12.44
N MET A 9 1.79 36.31 -13.66
CA MET A 9 0.81 36.23 -14.74
C MET A 9 1.47 35.69 -16.02
N PRO A 10 1.43 34.36 -16.25
CA PRO A 10 1.83 33.80 -17.55
C PRO A 10 0.76 34.14 -18.60
N VAL A 11 1.19 34.49 -19.82
CA VAL A 11 0.30 34.93 -20.90
C VAL A 11 0.65 34.24 -22.21
N TYR A 12 -0.37 33.62 -22.83
CA TYR A 12 -0.27 33.10 -24.19
C TYR A 12 -1.59 33.35 -24.94
N ASN A 13 -1.54 34.14 -26.03
CA ASN A 13 -2.69 34.43 -26.92
C ASN A 13 -3.97 34.89 -26.18
N CYS A 14 -3.89 35.91 -25.32
CA CYS A 14 -4.99 36.39 -24.50
C CYS A 14 -5.28 37.90 -24.63
N LYS A 15 -5.03 38.48 -25.79
CA LYS A 15 -5.18 39.93 -26.05
C LYS A 15 -6.53 40.49 -25.66
N GLN A 16 -7.62 39.71 -25.89
CA GLN A 16 -8.98 40.12 -25.64
C GLN A 16 -9.30 40.45 -24.19
N TYR A 17 -8.65 39.76 -23.22
CA TYR A 17 -9.03 39.82 -21.80
C TYR A 17 -7.96 40.47 -20.91
N ILE A 18 -6.69 40.50 -21.35
CA ILE A 18 -5.55 40.89 -20.53
C ILE A 18 -5.67 42.28 -19.93
N PHE A 19 -6.22 43.25 -20.68
CA PHE A 19 -6.40 44.62 -20.19
C PHE A 19 -7.33 44.65 -18.96
N GLU A 20 -8.48 43.97 -19.00
CA GLU A 20 -9.43 43.90 -17.91
C GLU A 20 -8.83 43.16 -16.71
N SER A 21 -8.10 42.06 -16.96
CA SER A 21 -7.40 41.27 -15.98
C SER A 21 -6.37 42.10 -15.20
N ILE A 22 -5.44 42.78 -15.88
CA ILE A 22 -4.45 43.66 -15.27
C ILE A 22 -5.10 44.80 -14.48
N LYS A 23 -6.16 45.42 -15.04
CA LYS A 23 -6.93 46.46 -14.32
C LYS A 23 -7.48 45.95 -12.99
N SER A 24 -7.91 44.69 -12.89
CA SER A 24 -8.42 44.11 -11.66
C SER A 24 -7.32 44.02 -10.58
N ILE A 25 -6.06 43.83 -10.99
CA ILE A 25 -4.89 43.85 -10.10
C ILE A 25 -4.54 45.27 -9.69
N CYS A 26 -4.53 46.20 -10.63
CA CYS A 26 -4.28 47.62 -10.32
C CYS A 26 -5.29 48.19 -9.33
N ASN A 27 -6.53 47.69 -9.35
CA ASN A 27 -7.63 48.13 -8.49
C ASN A 27 -7.65 47.44 -7.10
N GLN A 28 -6.61 46.66 -6.74
CA GLN A 28 -6.54 46.09 -5.41
C GLN A 28 -6.45 47.15 -4.32
N THR A 29 -7.17 46.95 -3.24
CA THR A 29 -7.13 47.86 -2.07
C THR A 29 -5.76 47.85 -1.34
N PHE A 30 -5.11 46.70 -1.38
CA PHE A 30 -3.71 46.56 -0.92
C PHE A 30 -2.77 47.02 -2.01
N GLN A 31 -1.84 47.95 -1.69
CA GLN A 31 -1.04 48.67 -2.70
C GLN A 31 0.42 48.19 -2.81
N ASN A 32 0.96 47.46 -1.83
CA ASN A 32 2.36 47.06 -1.83
C ASN A 32 2.57 45.72 -2.56
N TRP A 33 2.38 45.72 -3.90
CA TRP A 33 2.53 44.57 -4.77
C TRP A 33 3.32 44.90 -6.04
N GLU A 34 3.86 43.89 -6.68
CA GLU A 34 4.36 43.88 -8.05
C GLU A 34 3.58 42.88 -8.91
N LEU A 35 3.49 43.15 -10.21
CA LEU A 35 2.91 42.24 -11.21
C LEU A 35 3.98 41.85 -12.23
N ILE A 36 4.30 40.56 -12.32
CA ILE A 36 5.27 40.03 -13.28
C ILE A 36 4.48 39.32 -14.39
N ILE A 37 4.50 39.90 -15.58
CA ILE A 37 3.81 39.37 -16.76
C ILE A 37 4.82 38.66 -17.63
N ILE A 38 4.61 37.39 -17.90
CA ILE A 38 5.48 36.56 -18.75
C ILE A 38 4.72 36.22 -20.03
N ASN A 39 5.07 36.87 -21.13
CA ASN A 39 4.51 36.57 -22.44
C ASN A 39 5.29 35.42 -23.08
N ASP A 40 4.65 34.30 -23.22
CA ASP A 40 5.21 33.04 -23.73
C ASP A 40 5.13 33.02 -25.28
N ASN A 41 5.74 34.07 -25.92
CA ASN A 41 5.79 34.23 -27.37
C ASN A 41 4.38 34.21 -28.03
N SER A 42 3.43 35.00 -27.50
CA SER A 42 2.09 35.11 -28.08
C SER A 42 2.14 35.59 -29.53
N ILE A 43 1.32 35.01 -30.39
CA ILE A 43 1.12 35.45 -31.78
C ILE A 43 0.44 36.84 -31.81
N GLU A 44 -0.46 37.06 -30.83
CA GLU A 44 -1.17 38.32 -30.66
C GLU A 44 -0.26 39.36 -30.02
N ASN A 45 -0.35 40.63 -30.48
CA ASN A 45 0.41 41.73 -29.87
C ASN A 45 -0.16 42.10 -28.50
N ILE A 46 0.30 41.42 -27.46
CA ILE A 46 -0.10 41.61 -26.05
C ILE A 46 0.46 42.87 -25.46
N GLU A 47 1.69 43.27 -25.89
CA GLU A 47 2.40 44.40 -25.35
C GLU A 47 1.66 45.73 -25.58
N GLU A 48 0.92 45.86 -26.69
CA GLU A 48 0.09 47.03 -26.99
C GLU A 48 -1.03 47.23 -25.92
N GLU A 49 -1.62 46.18 -25.42
CA GLU A 49 -2.65 46.24 -24.37
C GLU A 49 -2.05 46.61 -23.01
N ILE A 50 -0.85 46.08 -22.72
CA ILE A 50 -0.15 46.39 -21.46
C ILE A 50 0.31 47.85 -21.41
N LYS A 51 0.82 48.42 -22.54
CA LYS A 51 1.24 49.82 -22.64
C LYS A 51 0.13 50.84 -22.40
N LYS A 52 -1.14 50.45 -22.51
CA LYS A 52 -2.27 51.29 -22.15
C LYS A 52 -2.41 51.51 -20.65
N ILE A 53 -1.71 50.70 -19.83
CA ILE A 53 -1.73 50.75 -18.39
C ILE A 53 -0.41 51.33 -17.90
N GLN A 54 -0.46 52.55 -17.35
CA GLN A 54 0.72 53.25 -16.84
C GLN A 54 0.83 52.99 -15.33
N ASP A 55 1.46 51.86 -14.95
CA ASP A 55 1.70 51.50 -13.58
C ASP A 55 3.12 50.94 -13.44
N ASN A 56 3.97 51.56 -12.64
CA ASN A 56 5.37 51.20 -12.48
C ASN A 56 5.62 49.92 -11.66
N ARG A 57 4.57 49.33 -11.14
CA ARG A 57 4.59 48.02 -10.42
C ARG A 57 4.48 46.83 -11.39
N ILE A 58 4.27 47.10 -12.69
CA ILE A 58 4.12 46.08 -13.73
C ILE A 58 5.47 45.83 -14.39
N HIS A 59 5.93 44.57 -14.35
CA HIS A 59 7.13 44.11 -15.00
C HIS A 59 6.76 43.14 -16.12
N TYR A 60 7.13 43.50 -17.36
CA TYR A 60 6.82 42.70 -18.55
C TYR A 60 8.06 42.01 -19.09
N HIS A 61 7.97 40.71 -19.32
CA HIS A 61 8.99 39.90 -19.99
C HIS A 61 8.36 39.10 -21.13
N ALA A 62 9.03 38.99 -22.27
CA ALA A 62 8.59 38.15 -23.39
C ALA A 62 9.67 37.12 -23.74
N PHE A 63 9.26 35.88 -23.88
CA PHE A 63 10.14 34.82 -24.40
C PHE A 63 10.30 34.97 -25.93
N VAL A 64 11.45 34.55 -26.44
CA VAL A 64 11.75 34.58 -27.88
C VAL A 64 11.06 33.40 -28.59
N GLU A 65 10.91 32.30 -27.90
CA GLU A 65 10.24 31.09 -28.38
C GLU A 65 9.15 30.67 -27.35
N HIS A 66 8.23 29.81 -27.81
CA HIS A 66 7.18 29.27 -26.93
C HIS A 66 7.80 28.24 -26.00
N GLU A 67 7.97 28.57 -24.73
CA GLU A 67 8.62 27.75 -23.69
C GLU A 67 7.61 26.91 -22.89
N GLY A 68 6.34 27.26 -22.94
CA GLY A 68 5.26 26.61 -22.20
C GLY A 68 4.98 27.20 -20.83
N LEU A 69 3.83 26.83 -20.28
CA LEU A 69 3.31 27.38 -19.02
C LEU A 69 4.24 27.13 -17.83
N PHE A 70 4.85 25.94 -17.75
CA PHE A 70 5.76 25.58 -16.66
C PHE A 70 6.97 26.52 -16.59
N ASN A 71 7.65 26.73 -17.70
CA ASN A 71 8.84 27.59 -17.77
C ASN A 71 8.45 29.05 -17.49
N SER A 72 7.27 29.49 -17.94
CA SER A 72 6.75 30.83 -17.63
C SER A 72 6.52 31.03 -16.12
N LEU A 73 5.95 30.03 -15.45
CA LEU A 73 5.74 30.06 -14.00
C LEU A 73 7.05 30.00 -13.22
N GLU A 74 7.96 29.13 -13.62
CA GLU A 74 9.28 29.00 -12.99
C GLU A 74 10.08 30.32 -13.10
N TYR A 75 10.11 30.93 -14.30
CA TYR A 75 10.70 32.21 -14.50
C TYR A 75 10.10 33.31 -13.60
N GLY A 76 8.73 33.36 -13.55
CA GLY A 76 8.04 34.30 -12.68
C GLY A 76 8.37 34.10 -11.19
N LEU A 77 8.47 32.87 -10.73
CA LEU A 77 8.85 32.52 -9.36
C LEU A 77 10.29 32.95 -9.03
N GLN A 78 11.21 32.84 -9.99
CA GLN A 78 12.62 33.31 -9.84
C GLN A 78 12.71 34.84 -9.78
N GLN A 79 11.84 35.55 -10.51
CA GLN A 79 11.85 37.03 -10.53
C GLN A 79 11.10 37.65 -9.33
N ALA A 80 10.22 36.93 -8.69
CA ALA A 80 9.39 37.40 -7.59
C ALA A 80 10.24 37.90 -6.40
N GLN A 81 9.97 39.11 -5.89
CA GLN A 81 10.68 39.73 -4.77
C GLN A 81 9.84 39.76 -3.47
N GLY A 82 8.54 39.63 -3.57
CA GLY A 82 7.60 39.66 -2.44
C GLY A 82 7.81 38.54 -1.44
N ASP A 83 7.44 38.77 -0.19
CA ASP A 83 7.45 37.77 0.86
C ASP A 83 6.26 36.80 0.69
N PHE A 84 5.24 37.22 -0.06
CA PHE A 84 4.10 36.42 -0.50
C PHE A 84 4.01 36.41 -2.02
N ILE A 85 3.60 35.28 -2.57
CA ILE A 85 3.45 35.09 -4.02
C ILE A 85 2.00 34.65 -4.30
N THR A 86 1.40 35.22 -5.34
CA THR A 86 0.10 34.82 -5.85
C THR A 86 0.13 34.71 -7.37
N PHE A 87 -0.81 33.95 -7.93
CA PHE A 87 -0.92 33.72 -9.36
C PHE A 87 -2.19 34.38 -9.90
N HIS A 88 -2.19 34.70 -11.18
CA HIS A 88 -3.36 35.27 -11.85
C HIS A 88 -3.39 34.89 -13.33
N ASP A 89 -4.51 34.36 -13.81
CA ASP A 89 -4.67 34.05 -15.22
C ASP A 89 -5.04 35.33 -16.03
N PRO A 90 -4.56 35.48 -17.27
CA PRO A 90 -4.71 36.71 -18.05
C PRO A 90 -6.13 36.94 -18.56
N ASP A 91 -7.07 35.99 -18.36
CA ASP A 91 -8.47 36.06 -18.75
C ASP A 91 -9.42 36.21 -17.55
N ASP A 92 -8.91 36.17 -16.32
CA ASP A 92 -9.68 36.21 -15.09
C ASP A 92 -9.71 37.60 -14.42
N ILE A 93 -10.49 37.75 -13.34
CA ILE A 93 -10.66 39.01 -12.60
C ILE A 93 -10.49 38.74 -11.09
N SER A 94 -9.68 39.55 -10.43
CA SER A 94 -9.57 39.56 -8.98
C SER A 94 -10.54 40.53 -8.34
N SER A 95 -11.19 40.15 -7.22
CA SER A 95 -11.92 41.09 -6.35
C SER A 95 -10.96 42.17 -5.82
N PRO A 96 -11.39 43.44 -5.66
CA PRO A 96 -10.54 44.50 -5.14
C PRO A 96 -9.95 44.21 -3.75
N THR A 97 -10.55 43.36 -2.96
CA THR A 97 -10.11 43.03 -1.60
C THR A 97 -9.27 41.78 -1.50
N ARG A 98 -9.05 41.07 -2.64
CA ARG A 98 -8.41 39.75 -2.67
C ARG A 98 -7.05 39.74 -1.95
N PHE A 99 -6.17 40.66 -2.30
CA PHE A 99 -4.82 40.66 -1.74
C PHE A 99 -4.82 40.93 -0.24
N ASN A 100 -5.65 41.88 0.20
CA ASN A 100 -5.76 42.22 1.61
C ASN A 100 -6.33 41.05 2.43
N GLU A 101 -7.40 40.41 1.97
CA GLU A 101 -8.04 39.31 2.71
C GLU A 101 -7.15 38.08 2.76
N GLN A 102 -6.55 37.64 1.64
CA GLN A 102 -5.67 36.47 1.61
C GLN A 102 -4.38 36.71 2.43
N LEU A 103 -3.77 37.90 2.33
CA LEU A 103 -2.57 38.25 3.08
C LEU A 103 -2.83 38.25 4.59
N ASN A 104 -3.92 38.88 5.04
CA ASN A 104 -4.28 38.92 6.44
C ASN A 104 -4.59 37.51 6.99
N TYR A 105 -5.24 36.67 6.17
CA TYR A 105 -5.53 35.31 6.56
C TYR A 105 -4.25 34.49 6.78
N LEU A 106 -3.29 34.57 5.84
CA LEU A 106 -1.99 33.91 6.00
C LEU A 106 -1.22 34.44 7.22
N LYS A 107 -1.19 35.75 7.42
CA LYS A 107 -0.48 36.36 8.57
C LYS A 107 -1.07 35.95 9.92
N SER A 108 -2.37 35.65 9.96
CA SER A 108 -3.07 35.22 11.17
C SER A 108 -3.00 33.71 11.43
N ASN A 109 -2.48 32.93 10.49
CA ASN A 109 -2.44 31.47 10.58
C ASN A 109 -1.05 30.97 10.18
N ASP A 110 -0.14 30.91 11.15
CA ASP A 110 1.27 30.54 10.88
C ASP A 110 1.48 29.08 10.48
N ASP A 111 0.53 28.21 10.75
CA ASP A 111 0.53 26.80 10.34
C ASP A 111 0.16 26.60 8.86
N LEU A 112 -0.32 27.66 8.19
CA LEU A 112 -0.62 27.63 6.78
C LEU A 112 0.56 28.14 5.93
N GLY A 113 0.93 27.36 4.90
CA GLY A 113 1.87 27.79 3.88
C GLY A 113 1.20 28.52 2.72
N MET A 114 -0.06 28.16 2.46
CA MET A 114 -0.86 28.66 1.34
C MET A 114 -2.29 28.98 1.79
N VAL A 115 -2.92 29.92 1.09
CA VAL A 115 -4.35 30.20 1.17
C VAL A 115 -4.91 30.36 -0.24
N SER A 116 -6.10 29.80 -0.45
CA SER A 116 -6.92 30.02 -1.65
C SER A 116 -8.16 30.83 -1.27
N CYS A 117 -9.12 30.98 -2.19
CA CYS A 117 -10.39 31.66 -1.94
C CYS A 117 -11.54 30.94 -2.66
N LEU A 118 -12.78 31.35 -2.37
CA LEU A 118 -13.93 30.95 -3.17
C LEU A 118 -13.91 31.68 -4.52
N ILE A 119 -14.51 31.05 -5.51
CA ILE A 119 -14.61 31.59 -6.85
C ILE A 119 -16.07 31.94 -7.21
N ARG A 120 -16.22 32.84 -8.16
CA ARG A 120 -17.41 32.98 -9.01
C ARG A 120 -17.03 32.67 -10.44
N CYS A 121 -17.63 31.61 -11.00
CA CYS A 121 -17.39 31.24 -12.37
C CYS A 121 -18.39 32.03 -13.29
N PHE A 122 -17.87 32.64 -14.37
CA PHE A 122 -18.71 33.42 -15.26
C PHE A 122 -18.32 33.21 -16.73
N THR A 123 -19.24 33.55 -17.62
CA THR A 123 -19.09 33.41 -19.08
C THR A 123 -20.02 34.35 -19.83
N ASN A 124 -19.58 34.81 -21.00
CA ASN A 124 -20.41 35.52 -21.96
C ASN A 124 -21.13 34.58 -22.94
N ASP A 125 -20.76 33.28 -22.95
CA ASP A 125 -21.32 32.26 -23.82
C ASP A 125 -22.33 31.39 -23.03
N THR A 126 -23.58 31.43 -23.47
CA THR A 126 -24.66 30.70 -22.80
C THR A 126 -24.49 29.20 -22.75
N SER A 127 -23.69 28.62 -23.67
CA SER A 127 -23.38 27.17 -23.70
C SER A 127 -22.57 26.71 -22.47
N TYR A 128 -21.80 27.59 -21.82
CA TYR A 128 -20.98 27.27 -20.65
C TYR A 128 -21.65 27.58 -19.30
N ARG A 129 -22.88 28.11 -19.25
CA ARG A 129 -23.54 28.51 -17.98
C ARG A 129 -23.65 27.35 -16.96
N ASN A 130 -24.09 26.19 -17.43
CA ASN A 130 -24.26 25.02 -16.58
C ASN A 130 -22.88 24.53 -16.04
N ALA A 131 -21.86 24.54 -16.89
CA ALA A 131 -20.51 24.19 -16.49
C ALA A 131 -19.95 25.17 -15.44
N CYS A 132 -20.20 26.49 -15.61
CA CYS A 132 -19.82 27.50 -14.61
C CYS A 132 -20.48 27.22 -13.26
N THR A 133 -21.78 26.96 -13.23
CA THR A 133 -22.50 26.64 -11.97
C THR A 133 -21.98 25.40 -11.32
N PHE A 134 -21.66 24.37 -12.10
CA PHE A 134 -21.10 23.11 -11.61
C PHE A 134 -19.69 23.30 -11.00
N ILE A 135 -18.80 23.99 -11.73
CA ILE A 135 -17.44 24.28 -11.27
C ILE A 135 -17.46 25.08 -9.98
N GLU A 136 -18.24 26.18 -9.94
CA GLU A 136 -18.40 27.02 -8.76
C GLU A 136 -18.85 26.21 -7.55
N LYS A 137 -19.87 25.36 -7.71
CA LYS A 137 -20.38 24.50 -6.64
C LYS A 137 -19.32 23.54 -6.12
N ILE A 138 -18.62 22.83 -7.00
CA ILE A 138 -17.59 21.85 -6.60
C ILE A 138 -16.40 22.54 -5.96
N GLN A 139 -15.87 23.59 -6.60
CA GLN A 139 -14.68 24.26 -6.09
C GLN A 139 -14.92 24.95 -4.76
N ASN A 140 -16.11 25.47 -4.50
CA ASN A 140 -16.47 26.16 -3.27
C ASN A 140 -16.92 25.22 -2.13
N ALA A 141 -17.09 23.92 -2.38
CA ALA A 141 -17.54 22.95 -1.37
C ALA A 141 -16.48 22.63 -0.31
N TYR A 142 -15.20 22.85 -0.57
CA TYR A 142 -14.08 22.49 0.29
C TYR A 142 -13.38 23.77 0.76
N ILE A 143 -13.41 24.05 2.06
CA ILE A 143 -12.90 25.30 2.65
C ILE A 143 -11.75 25.03 3.59
N SER A 144 -11.95 24.18 4.62
CA SER A 144 -10.93 23.92 5.63
C SER A 144 -9.78 23.05 5.08
N LYS A 145 -8.61 23.16 5.70
CA LYS A 145 -7.42 22.39 5.36
C LYS A 145 -7.69 20.88 5.39
N GLU A 146 -8.49 20.40 6.33
CA GLU A 146 -8.84 18.97 6.45
C GLU A 146 -9.74 18.52 5.29
N GLN A 147 -10.72 19.35 4.89
CA GLN A 147 -11.57 19.06 3.73
C GLN A 147 -10.77 19.03 2.44
N ILE A 148 -9.86 19.99 2.24
CA ILE A 148 -8.98 20.06 1.07
C ILE A 148 -8.03 18.86 1.03
N GLU A 149 -7.38 18.54 2.14
CA GLU A 149 -6.46 17.40 2.24
C GLU A 149 -7.19 16.07 1.97
N ASN A 150 -8.41 15.89 2.53
CA ASN A 150 -9.23 14.72 2.26
C ASN A 150 -9.66 14.61 0.79
N ALA A 151 -10.00 15.72 0.15
CA ALA A 151 -10.32 15.73 -1.28
C ALA A 151 -9.10 15.26 -2.14
N ILE A 152 -7.91 15.74 -1.82
CA ILE A 152 -6.67 15.34 -2.51
C ILE A 152 -6.35 13.86 -2.25
N ILE A 153 -6.54 13.37 -1.02
CA ILE A 153 -6.39 11.94 -0.67
C ILE A 153 -7.34 11.09 -1.53
N ASN A 154 -8.56 11.58 -1.78
CA ASN A 154 -9.55 10.93 -2.62
C ASN A 154 -9.42 11.24 -4.13
N LYS A 155 -8.23 11.67 -4.57
CA LYS A 155 -7.88 11.91 -5.98
C LYS A 155 -8.67 13.05 -6.65
N PHE A 156 -9.04 14.06 -5.90
CA PHE A 156 -9.74 15.24 -6.39
C PHE A 156 -8.94 16.52 -6.06
N SER A 157 -8.82 17.47 -7.02
CA SER A 157 -8.25 18.80 -6.76
C SER A 157 -9.37 19.81 -6.52
N PRO A 158 -9.58 20.27 -5.27
CA PRO A 158 -10.64 21.23 -4.93
C PRO A 158 -10.21 22.68 -5.08
N VAL A 159 -9.09 22.95 -5.74
CA VAL A 159 -8.48 24.30 -5.83
C VAL A 159 -8.15 24.63 -7.28
N ILE A 160 -8.55 25.82 -7.72
CA ILE A 160 -8.09 26.42 -8.96
C ILE A 160 -6.78 27.17 -8.66
N PHE A 161 -5.69 26.75 -9.30
CA PHE A 161 -4.34 27.18 -8.97
C PHE A 161 -4.15 28.71 -8.91
N PRO A 162 -4.63 29.52 -9.86
CA PRO A 162 -4.47 30.98 -9.83
C PRO A 162 -5.10 31.67 -8.61
N THR A 163 -5.96 30.97 -7.85
CA THR A 163 -6.56 31.52 -6.62
C THR A 163 -5.62 31.46 -5.41
N ILE A 164 -4.47 30.77 -5.53
CA ILE A 164 -3.55 30.56 -4.41
C ILE A 164 -2.72 31.80 -4.16
N MET A 165 -2.57 32.15 -2.87
CA MET A 165 -1.51 33.00 -2.34
C MET A 165 -0.66 32.17 -1.38
N MET A 166 0.66 32.26 -1.45
CA MET A 166 1.57 31.44 -0.67
C MET A 166 2.69 32.26 -0.03
N ARG A 167 3.29 31.69 1.02
CA ARG A 167 4.53 32.21 1.60
C ARG A 167 5.70 31.88 0.66
N ARG A 168 6.55 32.85 0.36
CA ARG A 168 7.75 32.65 -0.46
C ARG A 168 8.68 31.57 0.09
N SER A 169 8.75 31.43 1.42
CA SER A 169 9.55 30.41 2.09
C SER A 169 9.21 28.98 1.71
N LEU A 170 8.06 28.73 1.08
CA LEU A 170 7.73 27.42 0.53
C LEU A 170 8.62 27.02 -0.67
N LEU A 171 9.30 28.00 -1.29
CA LEU A 171 10.23 27.75 -2.40
C LEU A 171 11.63 27.38 -1.94
N ASP A 172 11.93 27.52 -0.63
CA ASP A 172 13.26 27.25 -0.11
C ASP A 172 13.62 25.76 -0.27
N GLY A 173 14.67 25.49 -1.05
CA GLY A 173 15.15 24.12 -1.31
C GLY A 173 14.32 23.33 -2.31
N ILE A 174 13.43 23.97 -3.07
CA ILE A 174 12.73 23.34 -4.19
C ILE A 174 13.53 23.55 -5.48
N GLU A 175 13.86 22.45 -6.16
CA GLU A 175 14.24 22.43 -7.56
C GLU A 175 13.05 21.88 -8.36
N PHE A 176 12.51 22.71 -9.24
CA PHE A 176 11.43 22.29 -10.12
C PHE A 176 12.01 21.51 -11.30
N HIS A 177 11.55 20.29 -11.50
CA HIS A 177 11.92 19.46 -12.65
C HIS A 177 10.67 19.20 -13.49
N LYS A 178 10.71 19.60 -14.76
CA LYS A 178 9.68 19.25 -15.72
C LYS A 178 9.80 17.78 -16.05
N GLU A 179 8.77 16.99 -15.71
CA GLU A 179 8.70 15.59 -16.15
C GLU A 179 8.18 15.53 -17.59
N GLU A 180 8.90 14.82 -18.48
CA GLU A 180 8.49 14.62 -19.88
C GLU A 180 7.11 13.91 -19.93
N ASN A 181 6.19 14.43 -20.76
CA ASN A 181 4.83 13.94 -21.02
C ASN A 181 3.75 14.25 -19.97
N GLU A 182 3.86 15.30 -19.16
CA GLU A 182 2.78 15.72 -18.27
C GLU A 182 2.04 16.95 -18.81
N LEU A 183 0.69 16.87 -18.80
CA LEU A 183 -0.17 17.82 -19.50
C LEU A 183 -0.49 19.11 -18.71
N GLU A 184 -0.09 19.21 -17.41
CA GLU A 184 -0.48 20.34 -16.55
C GLU A 184 0.62 20.88 -15.66
N ASP A 185 1.24 21.90 -16.18
CA ASP A 185 2.36 22.58 -15.55
C ASP A 185 1.98 23.25 -14.20
N TYR A 186 0.78 23.84 -14.09
CA TYR A 186 0.23 24.37 -12.81
C TYR A 186 0.08 23.29 -11.75
N PHE A 187 -0.39 22.13 -12.17
CA PHE A 187 -0.69 21.08 -11.22
C PHE A 187 0.57 20.46 -10.63
N GLN A 188 1.63 20.34 -11.41
CA GLN A 188 2.93 19.90 -10.91
C GLN A 188 3.47 20.84 -9.84
N ILE A 189 3.50 22.14 -10.11
CA ILE A 189 3.93 23.14 -9.13
C ILE A 189 3.08 23.06 -7.86
N PHE A 190 1.76 22.92 -8.02
CA PHE A 190 0.85 22.77 -6.89
C PHE A 190 1.18 21.54 -6.01
N LEU A 191 1.51 20.40 -6.62
CA LEU A 191 1.90 19.20 -5.89
C LEU A 191 3.20 19.39 -5.10
N TYR A 192 4.19 20.09 -5.68
CA TYR A 192 5.41 20.46 -4.96
C TYR A 192 5.10 21.36 -3.75
N LEU A 193 4.28 22.38 -3.93
CA LEU A 193 3.91 23.31 -2.86
C LEU A 193 3.12 22.63 -1.73
N LEU A 194 2.25 21.68 -2.05
CA LEU A 194 1.50 20.91 -1.05
C LEU A 194 2.40 20.05 -0.16
N LYS A 195 3.58 19.66 -0.63
CA LYS A 195 4.58 18.96 0.21
C LYS A 195 5.25 19.90 1.22
N GLN A 196 5.29 21.20 0.96
CA GLN A 196 5.97 22.19 1.79
C GLN A 196 5.03 22.87 2.79
N GLY A 197 3.74 23.03 2.47
CA GLY A 197 2.81 23.74 3.32
C GLY A 197 1.36 23.27 3.21
N ARG A 198 0.56 23.60 4.23
CA ARG A 198 -0.88 23.31 4.24
C ARG A 198 -1.65 24.45 3.55
N LEU A 199 -2.81 24.11 3.02
CA LEU A 199 -3.69 25.01 2.28
C LEU A 199 -5.09 25.06 2.90
N GLU A 200 -5.66 26.26 3.00
CA GLU A 200 -7.03 26.53 3.40
C GLU A 200 -7.65 27.60 2.49
N LYS A 201 -8.97 27.79 2.49
CA LYS A 201 -9.64 28.85 1.72
C LYS A 201 -10.19 29.93 2.64
N VAL A 202 -10.00 31.20 2.24
CA VAL A 202 -10.80 32.29 2.75
C VAL A 202 -12.24 32.07 2.29
N ASN A 203 -13.19 32.12 3.23
CA ASN A 203 -14.60 31.92 2.93
C ASN A 203 -15.26 33.16 2.31
N SER A 204 -14.61 33.69 1.28
CA SER A 204 -15.07 34.88 0.52
C SER A 204 -14.83 34.65 -0.96
N VAL A 205 -15.73 35.10 -1.82
CA VAL A 205 -15.55 35.07 -3.28
C VAL A 205 -14.60 36.21 -3.67
N LEU A 206 -13.35 35.88 -3.92
CA LEU A 206 -12.30 36.83 -4.22
C LEU A 206 -11.71 36.70 -5.62
N TYR A 207 -12.14 35.67 -6.37
CA TYR A 207 -11.65 35.41 -7.71
C TYR A 207 -12.82 35.09 -8.65
N TYR A 208 -12.85 35.75 -9.81
CA TYR A 208 -13.85 35.56 -10.85
C TYR A 208 -13.21 34.82 -12.02
N TYR A 209 -13.53 33.54 -12.14
CA TYR A 209 -12.99 32.59 -13.10
C TYR A 209 -13.80 32.62 -14.39
N ARG A 210 -13.16 33.01 -15.50
CA ARG A 210 -13.83 33.15 -16.81
C ARG A 210 -13.77 31.85 -17.62
N ARG A 211 -14.91 31.46 -18.20
CA ARG A 211 -14.94 30.35 -19.17
C ARG A 211 -15.32 30.88 -20.57
N HIS A 212 -14.49 30.53 -21.55
CA HIS A 212 -14.70 30.82 -22.95
C HIS A 212 -14.10 29.71 -23.83
N LYS A 213 -14.46 29.65 -25.12
CA LYS A 213 -14.06 28.57 -26.06
C LYS A 213 -12.55 28.34 -26.17
N ASN A 214 -11.74 29.33 -25.90
CA ASN A 214 -10.26 29.24 -25.94
C ASN A 214 -9.66 28.97 -24.56
N SER A 215 -10.45 28.78 -23.49
CA SER A 215 -9.90 28.41 -22.16
C SER A 215 -9.18 27.09 -22.27
N TYR A 216 -8.00 27.02 -21.66
CA TYR A 216 -7.09 25.84 -21.68
C TYR A 216 -7.81 24.55 -21.33
N HIS A 217 -8.63 24.57 -20.28
CA HIS A 217 -9.40 23.41 -19.85
C HIS A 217 -10.47 22.94 -20.85
N ILE A 218 -11.03 23.84 -21.65
CA ILE A 218 -12.03 23.48 -22.67
C ILE A 218 -11.35 22.77 -23.85
N GLN A 219 -10.16 23.19 -24.22
CA GLN A 219 -9.42 22.56 -25.31
C GLN A 219 -8.92 21.15 -24.92
N ASN A 220 -8.75 20.89 -23.63
CA ASN A 220 -8.20 19.63 -23.08
C ASN A 220 -9.23 18.80 -22.26
N GLU A 221 -10.51 19.13 -22.29
CA GLU A 221 -11.57 18.64 -21.39
C GLU A 221 -11.74 17.11 -21.36
N LYS A 222 -11.48 16.42 -22.49
CA LYS A 222 -11.68 14.96 -22.57
C LYS A 222 -10.77 14.12 -21.67
N ASN A 223 -9.64 14.67 -21.27
CA ASN A 223 -8.63 13.93 -20.51
C ASN A 223 -8.29 14.55 -19.13
N TYR A 224 -8.85 15.74 -18.81
CA TYR A 224 -8.45 16.50 -17.63
C TYR A 224 -8.62 15.75 -16.30
N SER A 225 -9.80 15.19 -16.06
CA SER A 225 -10.11 14.47 -14.81
C SER A 225 -9.25 13.22 -14.62
N GLU A 226 -9.03 12.45 -15.70
CA GLU A 226 -8.18 11.25 -15.68
C GLU A 226 -6.71 11.61 -15.46
N THR A 227 -6.25 12.69 -16.08
CA THR A 227 -4.87 13.18 -15.93
C THR A 227 -4.61 13.65 -14.51
N VAL A 228 -5.51 14.45 -13.89
CA VAL A 228 -5.39 14.87 -12.49
C VAL A 228 -5.36 13.67 -11.55
N GLN A 229 -6.24 12.68 -11.74
CA GLN A 229 -6.25 11.46 -10.94
C GLN A 229 -4.97 10.64 -11.10
N ALA A 230 -4.46 10.55 -12.33
CA ALA A 230 -3.21 9.85 -12.61
C ALA A 230 -2.01 10.54 -11.95
N GLN A 231 -1.92 11.87 -12.04
CA GLN A 231 -0.86 12.67 -11.42
C GLN A 231 -0.90 12.61 -9.90
N LEU A 232 -2.08 12.72 -9.27
CA LEU A 232 -2.24 12.54 -7.82
C LEU A 232 -1.77 11.16 -7.37
N SER A 233 -2.08 10.12 -8.17
CA SER A 233 -1.65 8.75 -7.87
C SER A 233 -0.14 8.56 -8.07
N LYS A 234 0.45 9.15 -9.11
CA LYS A 234 1.87 9.05 -9.47
C LYS A 234 2.77 9.84 -8.49
N SER A 235 2.34 11.03 -8.09
CA SER A 235 3.10 11.95 -7.24
C SER A 235 3.33 11.46 -5.81
N GLY A 236 2.53 10.49 -5.34
CA GLY A 236 2.56 10.03 -3.95
C GLY A 236 2.05 11.05 -2.93
N ILE A 237 1.53 12.20 -3.39
CA ILE A 237 1.07 13.30 -2.52
C ILE A 237 -0.01 12.86 -1.52
N GLN A 238 -0.86 11.93 -1.91
CA GLN A 238 -1.91 11.38 -1.05
C GLN A 238 -1.32 10.73 0.19
N ASN A 239 -0.31 9.89 0.02
CA ASN A 239 0.41 9.27 1.12
C ASN A 239 1.22 10.31 1.91
N PHE A 240 1.82 11.27 1.21
CA PHE A 240 2.55 12.35 1.87
C PHE A 240 1.63 13.17 2.81
N ILE A 241 0.47 13.62 2.33
CA ILE A 241 -0.48 14.38 3.15
C ILE A 241 -1.00 13.54 4.32
N LYS A 242 -1.38 12.29 4.06
CA LYS A 242 -1.89 11.36 5.08
C LYS A 242 -0.87 11.09 6.19
N TYR A 243 0.41 11.08 5.86
CA TYR A 243 1.49 10.74 6.81
C TYR A 243 2.47 11.90 7.06
N ARG A 244 2.06 13.15 6.79
CA ARG A 244 2.92 14.36 6.92
C ARG A 244 3.63 14.45 8.27
N GLU A 245 2.93 14.13 9.35
CA GLU A 245 3.50 14.15 10.71
C GLU A 245 4.68 13.17 10.86
N LEU A 246 4.63 12.06 10.12
CA LEU A 246 5.71 11.08 10.07
C LEU A 246 7.02 11.67 9.53
N TYR A 247 6.94 12.61 8.60
CA TYR A 247 8.11 13.20 7.94
C TYR A 247 8.66 14.45 8.63
N LYS A 248 7.94 15.05 9.59
CA LYS A 248 8.39 16.26 10.30
C LYS A 248 9.71 16.02 11.04
N ASP A 249 9.87 14.85 11.63
CA ASP A 249 11.06 14.51 12.42
C ASP A 249 12.26 14.11 11.55
N LEU A 250 12.03 13.72 10.29
CA LEU A 250 13.11 13.34 9.37
C LEU A 250 13.99 14.54 8.92
N LYS A 251 13.46 15.76 8.93
CA LYS A 251 14.21 16.96 8.51
C LYS A 251 15.32 17.37 9.50
N LYS A 252 15.36 16.81 10.72
CA LYS A 252 16.29 17.22 11.78
C LYS A 252 17.64 16.50 11.74
N GLU A 253 17.77 15.36 11.06
CA GLU A 253 19.01 14.60 10.99
C GLU A 253 19.45 14.42 9.53
N GLN A 254 20.50 15.13 9.12
CA GLN A 254 21.20 14.83 7.86
C GLN A 254 22.02 13.54 8.04
N TYR A 255 21.44 12.41 7.65
CA TYR A 255 22.19 11.16 7.55
C TYR A 255 22.96 11.15 6.22
N ILE A 256 24.26 11.38 6.28
CA ILE A 256 25.16 11.16 5.15
C ILE A 256 25.47 9.67 5.10
N VAL A 257 24.66 8.90 4.37
CA VAL A 257 25.11 7.58 3.92
C VAL A 257 26.19 7.83 2.87
N SER A 258 27.43 7.39 3.18
CA SER A 258 28.51 7.42 2.20
C SER A 258 28.01 6.74 0.92
N ARG A 259 28.05 7.46 -0.22
CA ARG A 259 27.63 6.97 -1.55
C ARG A 259 28.17 5.56 -1.75
N SER A 260 27.26 4.62 -2.01
CA SER A 260 27.60 3.23 -2.30
C SER A 260 28.74 3.18 -3.32
N LYS A 261 29.76 2.37 -3.01
CA LYS A 261 30.89 2.20 -3.92
C LYS A 261 30.34 1.59 -5.20
N LYS A 262 30.57 2.31 -6.33
CA LYS A 262 30.17 1.88 -7.67
C LYS A 262 30.62 0.45 -8.04
N ASP A 263 31.60 -0.07 -7.30
CA ASP A 263 32.30 -1.33 -7.51
C ASP A 263 32.06 -2.39 -6.41
N SER A 264 30.95 -2.31 -5.68
CA SER A 264 30.63 -3.34 -4.69
C SER A 264 30.40 -4.69 -5.40
N PRO A 265 31.07 -5.80 -4.97
CA PRO A 265 30.84 -7.12 -5.51
C PRO A 265 29.47 -7.68 -5.13
N LEU A 266 28.83 -7.15 -4.09
CA LEU A 266 27.53 -7.56 -3.57
C LEU A 266 26.47 -6.50 -3.89
N ARG A 267 25.62 -6.77 -4.88
CA ARG A 267 24.60 -5.85 -5.38
C ARG A 267 23.21 -6.49 -5.28
N ILE A 268 22.42 -5.98 -4.38
CA ILE A 268 21.19 -6.63 -3.92
C ILE A 268 19.97 -5.81 -4.32
N LEU A 269 18.97 -6.46 -4.88
CA LEU A 269 17.63 -5.90 -4.99
C LEU A 269 16.74 -6.52 -3.90
N MET A 270 16.42 -5.72 -2.88
CA MET A 270 15.44 -6.10 -1.87
C MET A 270 14.04 -5.79 -2.38
N LEU A 271 13.20 -6.81 -2.50
CA LEU A 271 11.81 -6.71 -2.95
C LEU A 271 10.87 -6.79 -1.76
N ILE A 272 9.99 -5.81 -1.66
CA ILE A 272 8.92 -5.77 -0.65
C ILE A 272 7.65 -5.17 -1.27
N ASP A 273 6.49 -5.80 -1.02
CA ASP A 273 5.23 -5.45 -1.71
C ASP A 273 4.87 -3.97 -1.56
N ALA A 274 4.89 -3.44 -0.33
CA ALA A 274 4.67 -2.03 -0.04
C ALA A 274 5.47 -1.59 1.18
N LEU A 275 5.82 -0.31 1.27
CA LEU A 275 6.50 0.31 2.39
C LEU A 275 5.50 0.99 3.33
N ASN A 276 4.65 0.18 3.97
CA ASN A 276 3.70 0.62 4.98
C ASN A 276 4.39 0.82 6.34
N ILE A 277 3.66 1.32 7.35
CA ILE A 277 4.18 1.42 8.71
C ILE A 277 3.98 0.07 9.39
N GLY A 278 5.04 -0.72 9.51
CA GLY A 278 4.97 -2.05 10.09
C GLY A 278 6.34 -2.63 10.44
N GLY A 279 6.33 -3.74 11.19
CA GLY A 279 7.55 -4.39 11.66
C GLY A 279 8.45 -4.95 10.56
N THR A 280 7.85 -5.46 9.47
CA THR A 280 8.59 -6.00 8.31
C THR A 280 9.32 -4.90 7.57
N GLU A 281 8.65 -3.77 7.33
CA GLU A 281 9.23 -2.62 6.63
C GLU A 281 10.37 -1.99 7.44
N MET A 282 10.20 -1.89 8.76
CA MET A 282 11.27 -1.42 9.65
C MET A 282 12.46 -2.40 9.68
N TYR A 283 12.20 -3.71 9.63
CA TYR A 283 13.27 -4.70 9.49
C TYR A 283 14.05 -4.51 8.18
N VAL A 284 13.34 -4.34 7.04
CA VAL A 284 13.99 -4.12 5.74
C VAL A 284 14.83 -2.84 5.75
N LEU A 285 14.32 -1.75 6.36
CA LEU A 285 15.06 -0.50 6.51
C LEU A 285 16.37 -0.70 7.30
N GLU A 286 16.27 -1.29 8.48
CA GLU A 286 17.43 -1.48 9.37
C GLU A 286 18.47 -2.43 8.77
N LEU A 287 18.00 -3.50 8.12
CA LEU A 287 18.86 -4.44 7.41
C LEU A 287 19.56 -3.76 6.23
N ALA A 288 18.84 -3.03 5.39
CA ALA A 288 19.40 -2.33 4.24
C ALA A 288 20.47 -1.31 4.65
N LYS A 289 20.20 -0.49 5.68
CA LYS A 289 21.17 0.46 6.26
C LYS A 289 22.45 -0.24 6.72
N SER A 290 22.30 -1.39 7.39
CA SER A 290 23.47 -2.13 7.92
C SER A 290 24.27 -2.82 6.82
N LEU A 291 23.62 -3.35 5.79
CA LEU A 291 24.28 -3.95 4.63
C LEU A 291 25.06 -2.90 3.81
N GLU A 292 24.51 -1.70 3.62
CA GLU A 292 25.24 -0.58 2.99
C GLU A 292 26.49 -0.20 3.79
N LYS A 293 26.40 -0.17 5.14
CA LYS A 293 27.56 0.05 6.02
C LYS A 293 28.62 -1.06 5.88
N LEU A 294 28.20 -2.30 5.62
CA LEU A 294 29.10 -3.45 5.36
C LEU A 294 29.67 -3.46 3.93
N GLY A 295 29.27 -2.52 3.07
CA GLY A 295 29.79 -2.34 1.72
C GLY A 295 28.98 -3.02 0.62
N ALA A 296 27.79 -3.54 0.89
CA ALA A 296 26.84 -3.95 -0.15
C ALA A 296 26.24 -2.72 -0.85
N HIS A 297 25.77 -2.90 -2.08
CA HIS A 297 24.89 -1.94 -2.76
C HIS A 297 23.46 -2.47 -2.69
N VAL A 298 22.56 -1.72 -2.04
CA VAL A 298 21.17 -2.14 -1.83
C VAL A 298 20.21 -1.23 -2.58
N VAL A 299 19.35 -1.84 -3.40
CA VAL A 299 18.23 -1.18 -4.07
C VAL A 299 16.94 -1.76 -3.53
N ILE A 300 15.97 -0.92 -3.22
CA ILE A 300 14.65 -1.33 -2.67
C ILE A 300 13.62 -1.27 -3.79
N GLY A 301 13.04 -2.41 -4.15
CA GLY A 301 11.94 -2.53 -5.12
C GLY A 301 10.59 -2.68 -4.41
N THR A 302 9.65 -1.74 -4.66
CA THR A 302 8.36 -1.69 -3.94
C THR A 302 7.27 -1.03 -4.78
N SER A 303 5.99 -1.32 -4.49
CA SER A 303 4.88 -0.57 -5.09
C SER A 303 4.76 0.87 -4.56
N GLY A 304 5.46 1.20 -3.48
CA GLY A 304 5.41 2.48 -2.79
C GLY A 304 4.90 2.36 -1.36
N GLY A 305 4.50 3.46 -0.76
CA GLY A 305 3.97 3.51 0.60
C GLY A 305 4.51 4.70 1.40
N PRO A 306 4.00 4.92 2.62
CA PRO A 306 4.36 6.08 3.44
C PRO A 306 5.84 6.12 3.82
N LEU A 307 6.53 4.99 3.94
CA LEU A 307 7.94 4.96 4.33
C LEU A 307 8.92 5.18 3.17
N VAL A 308 8.47 5.36 1.92
CA VAL A 308 9.37 5.59 0.78
C VAL A 308 10.33 6.75 1.04
N GLU A 309 9.83 7.87 1.52
CA GLU A 309 10.66 9.05 1.80
C GLU A 309 11.61 8.82 2.99
N VAL A 310 11.23 7.97 3.94
CA VAL A 310 12.11 7.55 5.04
C VAL A 310 13.32 6.78 4.51
N PHE A 311 13.07 5.78 3.63
CA PHE A 311 14.15 5.00 3.01
C PHE A 311 15.10 5.89 2.20
N LYS A 312 14.56 6.83 1.41
CA LYS A 312 15.36 7.79 0.65
C LYS A 312 16.16 8.72 1.56
N HIS A 313 15.57 9.17 2.68
CA HIS A 313 16.26 10.01 3.67
C HIS A 313 17.52 9.33 4.22
N TYR A 314 17.46 8.01 4.44
CA TYR A 314 18.64 7.22 4.83
C TYR A 314 19.56 6.88 3.65
N GLY A 315 19.37 7.50 2.47
CA GLY A 315 20.24 7.36 1.29
C GLY A 315 20.03 6.08 0.48
N LEU A 316 18.99 5.30 0.79
CA LEU A 316 18.68 4.07 0.08
C LEU A 316 18.00 4.40 -1.26
N LYS A 317 18.43 3.72 -2.34
CA LYS A 317 17.77 3.82 -3.64
C LYS A 317 16.45 3.04 -3.63
N VAL A 318 15.35 3.74 -3.89
CA VAL A 318 14.01 3.12 -3.98
C VAL A 318 13.53 3.19 -5.43
N VAL A 319 13.14 2.03 -5.98
CA VAL A 319 12.60 1.88 -7.34
C VAL A 319 11.16 1.38 -7.28
N LYS A 320 10.30 1.88 -8.17
CA LYS A 320 8.89 1.51 -8.21
C LYS A 320 8.71 0.20 -8.98
N ILE A 321 8.18 -0.81 -8.32
CA ILE A 321 7.71 -2.07 -8.90
C ILE A 321 6.24 -2.19 -8.53
N PRO A 322 5.30 -2.07 -9.49
CA PRO A 322 3.87 -1.96 -9.19
C PRO A 322 3.27 -3.34 -8.83
N PHE A 323 3.56 -3.82 -7.62
CA PHE A 323 2.87 -4.98 -7.06
C PHE A 323 1.39 -4.63 -6.88
N THR A 324 0.51 -5.36 -7.54
CA THR A 324 -0.95 -5.21 -7.44
C THR A 324 -1.55 -6.48 -6.82
N SER A 325 -2.73 -6.37 -6.24
CA SER A 325 -3.51 -7.53 -5.79
C SER A 325 -3.80 -8.51 -6.95
N ASP A 326 -3.81 -8.00 -8.19
CA ASP A 326 -4.04 -8.75 -9.42
C ASP A 326 -2.75 -9.38 -9.99
N TYR A 327 -1.82 -9.76 -9.15
CA TYR A 327 -0.59 -10.47 -9.56
C TYR A 327 -0.86 -11.72 -10.42
N ILE A 328 -2.11 -12.15 -10.49
CA ILE A 328 -2.58 -13.40 -11.08
C ILE A 328 -2.67 -13.34 -12.62
N SER A 329 -2.75 -12.16 -13.26
CA SER A 329 -2.83 -12.11 -14.70
C SER A 329 -1.45 -12.27 -15.38
N ASN A 330 -1.29 -13.23 -16.27
CA ASN A 330 -0.03 -13.49 -17.01
C ASN A 330 0.55 -12.25 -17.69
N LYS A 331 -0.30 -11.34 -18.19
CA LYS A 331 0.13 -10.10 -18.83
C LYS A 331 0.81 -9.14 -17.85
N ASN A 332 0.34 -9.07 -16.60
CA ASN A 332 0.91 -8.22 -15.57
C ASN A 332 2.21 -8.83 -15.01
N ILE A 333 2.27 -10.14 -14.83
CA ILE A 333 3.49 -10.86 -14.41
C ILE A 333 4.62 -10.61 -15.41
N MET A 334 4.37 -10.78 -16.71
CA MET A 334 5.39 -10.54 -17.75
C MET A 334 5.88 -9.09 -17.78
N LYS A 335 5.00 -8.11 -17.51
CA LYS A 335 5.42 -6.70 -17.36
C LYS A 335 6.33 -6.49 -16.15
N LEU A 336 5.98 -7.10 -15.01
CA LEU A 336 6.78 -7.02 -13.79
C LEU A 336 8.15 -7.68 -13.97
N ILE A 337 8.21 -8.87 -14.60
CA ILE A 337 9.45 -9.57 -14.90
C ILE A 337 10.35 -8.69 -15.80
N LYS A 338 9.81 -8.10 -16.88
CA LYS A 338 10.57 -7.23 -17.79
C LYS A 338 11.06 -5.96 -17.07
N LEU A 339 10.21 -5.31 -16.29
CA LEU A 339 10.59 -4.13 -15.52
C LEU A 339 11.69 -4.45 -14.51
N THR A 340 11.53 -5.54 -13.77
CA THR A 340 12.51 -5.97 -12.76
C THR A 340 13.84 -6.34 -13.43
N LYS A 341 13.80 -7.03 -14.59
CA LYS A 341 15.03 -7.34 -15.36
C LYS A 341 15.75 -6.06 -15.79
N LYS A 342 15.03 -5.05 -16.26
CA LYS A 342 15.63 -3.75 -16.59
C LYS A 342 16.36 -3.15 -15.37
N ILE A 343 15.73 -3.12 -14.19
CA ILE A 343 16.35 -2.64 -12.96
C ILE A 343 17.60 -3.46 -12.60
N ILE A 344 17.52 -4.79 -12.73
CA ILE A 344 18.63 -5.71 -12.46
C ILE A 344 19.84 -5.37 -13.35
N ASP A 345 19.61 -5.12 -14.63
CA ASP A 345 20.69 -4.79 -15.59
C ASP A 345 21.28 -3.40 -15.33
N GLU A 346 20.43 -2.39 -15.12
CA GLU A 346 20.85 -1.01 -14.84
C GLU A 346 21.66 -0.92 -13.53
N GLU A 347 21.21 -1.62 -12.49
CA GLU A 347 21.84 -1.62 -11.17
C GLU A 347 22.89 -2.73 -11.02
N LYS A 348 23.09 -3.58 -12.02
CA LYS A 348 24.02 -4.74 -12.00
C LYS A 348 23.75 -5.65 -10.80
N ILE A 349 22.48 -5.91 -10.50
CA ILE A 349 22.05 -6.73 -9.37
C ILE A 349 22.48 -8.19 -9.61
N ASN A 350 23.08 -8.81 -8.59
CA ASN A 350 23.53 -10.21 -8.65
C ASN A 350 22.77 -11.12 -7.66
N LEU A 351 21.96 -10.55 -6.76
CA LEU A 351 21.16 -11.29 -5.79
C LEU A 351 19.84 -10.57 -5.51
N LEU A 352 18.74 -11.33 -5.40
CA LEU A 352 17.46 -10.81 -4.90
C LEU A 352 17.24 -11.24 -3.46
N HIS A 353 16.66 -10.36 -2.65
CA HIS A 353 16.13 -10.72 -1.32
C HIS A 353 14.68 -10.27 -1.22
N CYS A 354 13.76 -11.21 -1.05
CA CYS A 354 12.33 -11.00 -1.21
C CYS A 354 11.58 -11.12 0.13
N HIS A 355 10.61 -10.21 0.34
CA HIS A 355 9.82 -10.13 1.56
C HIS A 355 8.32 -9.99 1.21
N LEU A 356 7.45 -10.65 1.97
CA LEU A 356 6.00 -10.67 1.78
C LEU A 356 5.54 -11.48 0.54
N PHE A 357 4.34 -11.21 0.03
CA PHE A 357 3.62 -12.13 -0.88
C PHE A 357 4.06 -12.03 -2.35
N ALA A 358 3.73 -10.91 -3.00
CA ALA A 358 3.95 -10.74 -4.44
C ALA A 358 5.43 -10.62 -4.80
N SER A 359 6.23 -9.98 -3.94
CA SER A 359 7.67 -9.84 -4.11
C SER A 359 8.41 -11.18 -4.06
N MET A 360 7.99 -12.11 -3.17
CA MET A 360 8.59 -13.45 -3.11
C MET A 360 8.26 -14.28 -4.36
N ARG A 361 7.02 -14.21 -4.87
CA ARG A 361 6.64 -14.84 -6.13
C ARG A 361 7.46 -14.29 -7.30
N LEU A 362 7.60 -12.97 -7.39
CA LEU A 362 8.42 -12.33 -8.41
C LEU A 362 9.89 -12.80 -8.35
N GLY A 363 10.44 -13.01 -7.14
CA GLY A 363 11.77 -13.59 -6.97
C GLY A 363 11.93 -14.95 -7.66
N ASN A 364 10.93 -15.83 -7.48
CA ASN A 364 10.89 -17.12 -8.16
C ASN A 364 10.78 -16.98 -9.69
N ASP A 365 9.93 -16.07 -10.20
CA ASP A 365 9.75 -15.86 -11.64
C ASP A 365 11.02 -15.31 -12.29
N ILE A 366 11.75 -14.41 -11.62
CA ILE A 366 13.05 -13.91 -12.07
C ILE A 366 14.10 -15.03 -12.07
N TYR A 367 14.12 -15.86 -11.03
CA TYR A 367 15.02 -17.02 -11.00
C TYR A 367 14.74 -17.98 -12.15
N ARG A 368 13.47 -18.32 -12.39
CA ARG A 368 13.06 -19.20 -13.50
C ARG A 368 13.47 -18.63 -14.86
N SER A 369 13.31 -17.34 -15.08
CA SER A 369 13.55 -16.67 -16.36
C SER A 369 15.03 -16.35 -16.61
N TYR A 370 15.79 -15.99 -15.56
CA TYR A 370 17.13 -15.42 -15.73
C TYR A 370 18.20 -16.06 -14.81
N LYS A 371 17.83 -17.08 -14.02
CA LYS A 371 18.74 -17.79 -13.10
C LYS A 371 19.49 -16.87 -12.12
N ILE A 372 18.89 -15.74 -11.75
CA ILE A 372 19.42 -14.85 -10.71
C ILE A 372 19.04 -15.43 -9.35
N PRO A 373 20.01 -15.73 -8.46
CA PRO A 373 19.70 -16.31 -7.17
C PRO A 373 18.85 -15.39 -6.32
N TYR A 374 17.94 -15.98 -5.53
CA TYR A 374 17.11 -15.22 -4.63
C TYR A 374 16.97 -15.90 -3.27
N ILE A 375 16.81 -15.07 -2.25
CA ILE A 375 16.56 -15.47 -0.88
C ILE A 375 15.17 -14.95 -0.52
N VAL A 376 14.41 -15.69 0.28
CA VAL A 376 13.14 -15.26 0.85
C VAL A 376 13.24 -15.17 2.38
N THR A 377 12.68 -14.11 2.96
CA THR A 377 12.48 -14.01 4.42
C THR A 377 10.99 -14.08 4.74
N LEU A 378 10.60 -15.06 5.55
CA LEU A 378 9.24 -15.27 6.02
C LEU A 378 9.07 -14.65 7.40
N HIS A 379 8.13 -13.68 7.51
CA HIS A 379 7.92 -12.84 8.69
C HIS A 379 6.77 -13.29 9.60
N GLY A 380 5.95 -14.28 9.18
CA GLY A 380 4.79 -14.73 9.94
C GLY A 380 4.27 -16.10 9.50
N LEU A 381 3.16 -16.52 10.10
CA LEU A 381 2.48 -17.80 9.84
C LEU A 381 1.32 -17.67 8.84
N PHE A 382 1.08 -16.49 8.32
CA PHE A 382 -0.11 -16.08 7.57
C PHE A 382 -0.03 -16.32 6.05
N TYR A 383 1.02 -16.99 5.57
CA TYR A 383 1.16 -17.23 4.12
C TYR A 383 0.28 -18.39 3.65
N PRO A 384 -0.58 -18.17 2.62
CA PRO A 384 -1.28 -19.26 1.96
C PRO A 384 -0.33 -20.32 1.41
N ASN A 385 -0.79 -21.57 1.34
CA ASN A 385 0.08 -22.69 0.96
C ASN A 385 0.63 -22.58 -0.45
N ASP A 386 -0.15 -22.08 -1.40
CA ASP A 386 0.25 -21.81 -2.79
C ASP A 386 1.34 -20.74 -2.85
N VAL A 387 1.15 -19.62 -2.15
CA VAL A 387 2.17 -18.55 -2.07
C VAL A 387 3.45 -19.08 -1.46
N LEU A 388 3.35 -19.84 -0.37
CA LEU A 388 4.51 -20.41 0.32
C LEU A 388 5.28 -21.36 -0.62
N PHE A 389 4.58 -22.23 -1.33
CA PHE A 389 5.17 -23.15 -2.27
C PHE A 389 5.86 -22.41 -3.43
N GLU A 390 5.12 -21.56 -4.16
CA GLU A 390 5.64 -20.81 -5.29
C GLU A 390 6.83 -19.92 -4.93
N SER A 391 6.83 -19.36 -3.72
CA SER A 391 7.91 -18.47 -3.26
C SER A 391 9.17 -19.22 -2.83
N CYS A 392 9.04 -20.43 -2.30
CA CYS A 392 10.15 -21.15 -1.65
C CYS A 392 10.78 -22.25 -2.50
N ILE A 393 10.06 -22.78 -3.51
CA ILE A 393 10.48 -23.99 -4.23
C ILE A 393 11.86 -23.88 -4.87
N ASN A 394 12.21 -22.73 -5.44
CA ASN A 394 13.49 -22.47 -6.09
C ASN A 394 14.37 -21.46 -5.35
N ALA A 395 13.96 -21.03 -4.12
CA ALA A 395 14.77 -20.13 -3.33
C ALA A 395 16.12 -20.77 -3.01
N THR A 396 17.19 -20.01 -3.19
CA THR A 396 18.55 -20.49 -2.90
C THR A 396 18.76 -20.71 -1.40
N LYS A 397 18.25 -19.79 -0.58
CA LYS A 397 18.16 -19.93 0.89
C LYS A 397 16.82 -19.37 1.36
N ILE A 398 16.32 -19.88 2.48
CA ILE A 398 15.07 -19.46 3.10
C ILE A 398 15.34 -19.04 4.52
N ILE A 399 14.99 -17.80 4.87
CA ILE A 399 15.13 -17.26 6.23
C ILE A 399 13.75 -17.30 6.90
N ALA A 400 13.66 -18.02 7.99
CA ALA A 400 12.55 -18.00 8.92
C ALA A 400 12.91 -17.12 10.12
N VAL A 401 12.11 -16.09 10.43
CA VAL A 401 12.44 -15.20 11.58
C VAL A 401 12.19 -15.86 12.93
N SER A 402 11.59 -17.05 12.96
CA SER A 402 11.33 -17.82 14.17
C SER A 402 11.28 -19.33 13.91
N LYS A 403 11.45 -20.13 14.97
CA LYS A 403 11.32 -21.59 14.88
C LYS A 403 9.94 -22.09 14.45
N PRO A 404 8.80 -21.51 14.90
CA PRO A 404 7.47 -21.89 14.39
C PRO A 404 7.35 -21.71 12.87
N ILE A 405 7.91 -20.65 12.29
CA ILE A 405 7.91 -20.46 10.83
C ILE A 405 8.73 -21.53 10.13
N LYS A 406 9.95 -21.87 10.66
CA LYS A 406 10.74 -22.99 10.12
C LYS A 406 9.94 -24.29 10.13
N LYS A 407 9.31 -24.63 11.26
CA LYS A 407 8.44 -25.81 11.37
C LYS A 407 7.27 -25.79 10.37
N LEU A 408 6.65 -24.63 10.17
CA LEU A 408 5.59 -24.44 9.16
C LEU A 408 6.10 -24.81 7.77
N ILE A 409 7.25 -24.25 7.35
CA ILE A 409 7.84 -24.52 6.04
C ILE A 409 8.17 -26.02 5.89
N GLU A 410 8.85 -26.60 6.88
CA GLU A 410 9.19 -28.03 6.90
C GLU A 410 7.96 -28.94 6.79
N SER A 411 6.89 -28.60 7.55
CA SER A 411 5.66 -29.38 7.54
C SER A 411 4.86 -29.28 6.25
N LYS A 412 4.88 -28.10 5.60
CA LYS A 412 4.09 -27.83 4.38
C LYS A 412 4.83 -28.17 3.10
N LEU A 413 6.13 -27.95 3.07
CA LEU A 413 6.93 -28.10 1.84
C LEU A 413 7.90 -29.30 1.88
N GLY A 414 8.46 -29.64 3.04
CA GLY A 414 9.37 -30.77 3.22
C GLY A 414 10.50 -30.80 2.21
N SER A 415 10.73 -31.94 1.56
CA SER A 415 11.80 -32.14 0.57
C SER A 415 11.54 -31.45 -0.78
N ARG A 416 10.41 -30.78 -0.97
CA ARG A 416 10.07 -30.09 -2.22
C ARG A 416 10.81 -28.76 -2.44
N ILE A 417 11.50 -28.26 -1.43
CA ILE A 417 12.31 -27.03 -1.52
C ILE A 417 13.78 -27.36 -1.74
N ARG A 418 14.45 -26.54 -2.55
CA ARG A 418 15.89 -26.68 -2.82
C ARG A 418 16.75 -26.03 -1.75
N GLY A 419 16.31 -24.88 -1.24
CA GLY A 419 17.08 -24.05 -0.33
C GLY A 419 17.07 -24.56 1.10
N GLU A 420 18.17 -24.36 1.79
CA GLU A 420 18.26 -24.58 3.23
C GLU A 420 17.37 -23.57 3.99
N ILE A 421 16.68 -24.03 5.05
CA ILE A 421 15.88 -23.19 5.94
C ILE A 421 16.72 -22.80 7.16
N MET A 422 17.03 -21.52 7.26
CA MET A 422 17.77 -20.94 8.39
C MET A 422 16.82 -20.20 9.32
N VAL A 423 17.11 -20.20 10.62
CA VAL A 423 16.41 -19.35 11.59
C VAL A 423 17.28 -18.16 11.92
N LEU A 424 16.96 -17.00 11.34
CA LEU A 424 17.63 -15.73 11.64
C LEU A 424 16.60 -14.73 12.15
N PRO A 425 16.75 -14.20 13.36
CA PRO A 425 15.76 -13.28 13.94
C PRO A 425 15.81 -11.90 13.27
N ASN A 426 14.75 -11.11 13.51
CA ASN A 426 14.78 -9.70 13.15
C ASN A 426 15.78 -8.95 14.03
N GLY A 427 16.72 -8.23 13.41
CA GLY A 427 17.65 -7.35 14.11
C GLY A 427 16.96 -6.10 14.67
N ILE A 428 17.49 -5.58 15.76
CA ILE A 428 17.07 -4.33 16.41
C ILE A 428 18.22 -3.34 16.37
N ASP A 429 17.96 -2.11 16.03
CA ASP A 429 18.94 -1.02 16.08
C ASP A 429 19.19 -0.64 17.56
N MET A 430 20.28 -1.17 18.12
CA MET A 430 20.65 -0.94 19.52
C MET A 430 21.18 0.48 19.79
N GLU A 431 21.56 1.21 18.76
CA GLU A 431 21.96 2.61 18.88
C GLU A 431 20.72 3.52 19.00
N ASN A 432 19.66 3.19 18.27
CA ASN A 432 18.40 3.92 18.35
C ASN A 432 17.60 3.48 19.59
N PHE A 433 17.36 2.18 19.80
CA PHE A 433 16.62 1.68 20.95
C PHE A 433 17.54 1.51 22.17
N HIS A 434 17.61 2.55 23.01
CA HIS A 434 18.48 2.58 24.20
C HIS A 434 17.74 3.14 25.43
N PRO A 435 18.23 2.89 26.66
CA PRO A 435 17.54 3.26 27.89
C PRO A 435 17.53 4.76 28.23
N GLN A 436 18.36 5.59 27.55
CA GLN A 436 18.45 7.01 27.85
C GLN A 436 17.25 7.76 27.25
N HIS A 437 16.69 8.73 28.00
CA HIS A 437 15.59 9.53 27.51
C HIS A 437 16.05 10.50 26.43
N THR A 438 15.44 10.41 25.23
CA THR A 438 15.70 11.28 24.08
C THR A 438 14.86 12.55 24.12
N VAL A 439 13.64 12.46 24.67
CA VAL A 439 12.71 13.61 24.81
C VAL A 439 12.68 14.04 26.26
N LYS A 440 13.18 15.24 26.51
CA LYS A 440 13.03 15.91 27.80
C LYS A 440 11.56 16.37 27.93
N ASP A 441 11.03 16.32 29.14
CA ASP A 441 9.69 16.81 29.46
C ASP A 441 8.55 16.07 28.72
N PHE A 442 8.73 14.80 28.31
CA PHE A 442 7.74 13.97 27.61
C PHE A 442 6.35 14.01 28.29
N LYS A 443 6.32 13.85 29.62
CA LYS A 443 5.07 13.90 30.39
C LYS A 443 4.42 15.28 30.35
N VAL A 444 5.25 16.35 30.44
CA VAL A 444 4.77 17.74 30.38
C VAL A 444 4.14 18.05 29.01
N GLN A 445 4.80 17.62 27.93
CA GLN A 445 4.29 17.81 26.56
C GLN A 445 2.93 17.14 26.33
N LEU A 446 2.65 16.07 27.06
CA LEU A 446 1.40 15.32 26.97
C LEU A 446 0.38 15.71 28.08
N GLY A 447 0.68 16.71 28.90
CA GLY A 447 -0.18 17.16 29.98
C GLY A 447 -0.35 16.12 31.11
N ILE A 448 0.62 15.22 31.29
CA ILE A 448 0.61 14.15 32.28
C ILE A 448 1.40 14.58 33.51
N PRO A 449 0.88 14.41 34.73
CA PRO A 449 1.64 14.72 35.96
C PRO A 449 2.96 13.96 36.04
N GLU A 450 4.04 14.60 36.47
CA GLU A 450 5.39 14.07 36.43
C GLU A 450 5.56 12.79 37.26
N ASN A 451 4.81 12.65 38.35
CA ASN A 451 4.79 11.48 39.21
C ASN A 451 3.92 10.32 38.73
N SER A 452 3.35 10.40 37.51
CA SER A 452 2.52 9.35 36.95
C SER A 452 3.36 8.16 36.49
N GLN A 453 2.80 6.96 36.66
CA GLN A 453 3.28 5.73 36.04
C GLN A 453 2.68 5.58 34.64
N ILE A 454 3.44 5.05 33.71
CA ILE A 454 3.04 4.89 32.30
C ILE A 454 3.14 3.42 31.88
N ILE A 455 2.06 2.91 31.30
CA ILE A 455 2.04 1.61 30.60
C ILE A 455 1.84 1.87 29.11
N THR A 456 2.65 1.24 28.27
CA THR A 456 2.56 1.41 26.83
C THR A 456 2.25 0.09 26.14
N TYR A 457 1.20 0.09 25.31
CA TYR A 457 0.87 -0.99 24.37
C TYR A 457 1.16 -0.49 22.95
N CYS A 458 1.86 -1.35 22.16
CA CYS A 458 2.15 -1.03 20.77
C CYS A 458 1.84 -2.24 19.89
N SER A 459 0.94 -2.07 18.92
CA SER A 459 0.59 -3.11 17.95
C SER A 459 -0.20 -2.54 16.79
N ARG A 460 -0.32 -3.30 15.70
CA ARG A 460 -1.36 -3.08 14.69
C ARG A 460 -2.73 -3.31 15.33
N LEU A 461 -3.73 -2.50 14.99
CA LEU A 461 -5.10 -2.62 15.50
C LEU A 461 -5.97 -3.27 14.43
N ASP A 462 -5.71 -4.54 14.17
CA ASP A 462 -6.46 -5.37 13.24
C ASP A 462 -6.32 -6.85 13.62
N TRP A 463 -7.24 -7.69 13.14
CA TRP A 463 -7.26 -9.15 13.33
C TRP A 463 -7.19 -9.56 14.81
N GLY A 464 -6.46 -10.64 15.11
CA GLY A 464 -6.30 -11.12 16.47
C GLY A 464 -5.60 -10.15 17.44
N LYS A 465 -4.91 -9.11 16.91
CA LYS A 465 -4.25 -8.10 17.73
C LYS A 465 -5.21 -7.10 18.36
N THR A 466 -6.41 -6.95 17.79
CA THR A 466 -7.50 -6.15 18.38
C THR A 466 -7.92 -6.71 19.73
N PHE A 467 -8.09 -8.03 19.86
CA PHE A 467 -8.41 -8.68 21.15
C PHE A 467 -7.34 -8.46 22.21
N ALA A 468 -6.05 -8.40 21.82
CA ALA A 468 -4.97 -8.09 22.74
C ALA A 468 -5.03 -6.62 23.20
N ALA A 469 -5.40 -5.69 22.32
CA ALA A 469 -5.61 -4.28 22.65
C ALA A 469 -6.81 -4.09 23.59
N GLU A 470 -7.93 -4.77 23.33
CA GLU A 470 -9.12 -4.77 24.21
C GLU A 470 -8.76 -5.30 25.61
N ALA A 471 -8.09 -6.46 25.68
CA ALA A 471 -7.66 -7.01 26.96
C ALA A 471 -6.75 -6.01 27.73
N PHE A 472 -5.89 -5.28 27.00
CA PHE A 472 -5.01 -4.28 27.58
C PHE A 472 -5.79 -3.07 28.14
N ILE A 473 -6.68 -2.45 27.37
CA ILE A 473 -7.42 -1.27 27.82
C ILE A 473 -8.33 -1.58 29.01
N PHE A 474 -8.98 -2.75 29.05
CA PHE A 474 -9.79 -3.17 30.18
C PHE A 474 -8.98 -3.49 31.42
N ALA A 475 -7.81 -4.14 31.29
CA ALA A 475 -6.89 -4.34 32.41
C ALA A 475 -6.40 -3.00 33.00
N CYS A 476 -6.01 -2.07 32.12
CA CYS A 476 -5.62 -0.72 32.52
C CYS A 476 -6.73 0.04 33.21
N PHE A 477 -7.97 -0.02 32.71
CA PHE A 477 -9.14 0.61 33.31
C PHE A 477 -9.34 0.15 34.78
N THR A 478 -9.28 -1.16 35.03
CA THR A 478 -9.41 -1.72 36.36
C THR A 478 -8.34 -1.20 37.33
N LEU A 479 -7.10 -1.09 36.87
CA LEU A 479 -5.99 -0.54 37.66
C LEU A 479 -6.14 0.97 37.90
N MET A 480 -6.57 1.72 36.88
CA MET A 480 -6.73 3.17 36.92
C MET A 480 -7.90 3.64 37.82
N ALA A 481 -8.92 2.79 37.98
CA ALA A 481 -9.98 3.03 38.95
C ALA A 481 -9.46 3.09 40.42
N LYS A 482 -8.35 2.37 40.70
CA LYS A 482 -7.68 2.30 42.00
C LYS A 482 -6.46 3.26 42.09
N ASN A 483 -5.83 3.62 40.96
CA ASN A 483 -4.63 4.46 40.93
C ASN A 483 -4.80 5.65 39.96
N LYS A 484 -4.96 6.85 40.52
CA LYS A 484 -5.19 8.10 39.77
C LYS A 484 -3.94 8.62 39.04
N HIS A 485 -2.75 8.12 39.38
CA HIS A 485 -1.48 8.49 38.76
C HIS A 485 -1.03 7.52 37.68
N LEU A 486 -1.89 6.60 37.24
CA LEU A 486 -1.60 5.66 36.17
C LEU A 486 -2.17 6.17 34.85
N HIS A 487 -1.33 6.15 33.79
CA HIS A 487 -1.71 6.45 32.40
C HIS A 487 -1.31 5.29 31.49
N ALA A 488 -2.07 5.11 30.40
CA ALA A 488 -1.76 4.11 29.39
C ALA A 488 -1.76 4.73 27.99
N PHE A 489 -0.83 4.28 27.16
CA PHE A 489 -0.76 4.63 25.75
C PHE A 489 -1.04 3.40 24.87
N VAL A 490 -1.93 3.55 23.90
CA VAL A 490 -2.18 2.59 22.83
C VAL A 490 -1.60 3.19 21.55
N ILE A 491 -0.52 2.58 21.04
CA ILE A 491 0.19 3.02 19.83
C ILE A 491 -0.13 2.02 18.72
N GLY A 492 -0.70 2.50 17.63
CA GLY A 492 -0.99 1.68 16.46
C GLY A 492 -2.09 2.24 15.59
N ASP A 493 -2.25 1.63 14.43
CA ASP A 493 -3.31 1.91 13.46
C ASP A 493 -3.79 0.58 12.86
N GLY A 494 -4.94 0.60 12.22
CA GLY A 494 -5.56 -0.57 11.61
C GLY A 494 -7.05 -0.39 11.42
N ALA A 495 -7.71 -1.42 10.88
CA ALA A 495 -9.14 -1.39 10.61
C ALA A 495 -9.98 -1.11 11.88
N ASP A 496 -9.53 -1.65 13.02
CA ASP A 496 -10.27 -1.59 14.30
C ASP A 496 -9.85 -0.41 15.21
N LYS A 497 -9.03 0.53 14.71
CA LYS A 497 -8.63 1.71 15.49
C LYS A 497 -9.80 2.52 15.99
N ASN A 498 -10.85 2.70 15.17
CA ASN A 498 -12.03 3.45 15.55
C ASN A 498 -12.80 2.76 16.69
N LEU A 499 -12.88 1.43 16.66
CA LEU A 499 -13.46 0.62 17.73
C LEU A 499 -12.71 0.84 19.05
N ILE A 500 -11.40 0.63 19.06
CA ILE A 500 -10.56 0.83 20.26
C ILE A 500 -10.65 2.29 20.77
N THR A 501 -10.67 3.27 19.86
CA THR A 501 -10.83 4.68 20.25
C THR A 501 -12.18 4.94 20.91
N HIS A 502 -13.25 4.34 20.37
CA HIS A 502 -14.60 4.47 20.94
C HIS A 502 -14.66 3.86 22.34
N GLU A 503 -14.13 2.66 22.53
CA GLU A 503 -14.08 2.00 23.84
C GLU A 503 -13.26 2.80 24.85
N VAL A 504 -12.09 3.30 24.48
CA VAL A 504 -11.25 4.15 25.33
C VAL A 504 -12.00 5.41 25.76
N ASN A 505 -12.76 6.04 24.87
CA ASN A 505 -13.56 7.21 25.20
C ASN A 505 -14.62 6.90 26.27
N ILE A 506 -15.26 5.73 26.18
CA ILE A 506 -16.21 5.27 27.21
C ILE A 506 -15.49 5.05 28.54
N LEU A 507 -14.38 4.32 28.55
CA LEU A 507 -13.61 4.01 29.75
C LEU A 507 -13.07 5.30 30.42
N ASN A 508 -12.58 6.27 29.68
CA ASN A 508 -12.13 7.57 30.21
C ASN A 508 -13.29 8.37 30.82
N LYS A 509 -14.49 8.36 30.20
CA LYS A 509 -15.69 8.96 30.79
C LYS A 509 -16.04 8.30 32.13
N MET A 510 -15.96 6.98 32.25
CA MET A 510 -16.19 6.25 33.49
C MET A 510 -15.13 6.59 34.55
N LEU A 511 -13.88 6.76 34.18
CA LEU A 511 -12.78 7.22 35.06
C LEU A 511 -12.88 8.71 35.42
N LYS A 512 -13.70 9.49 34.72
CA LYS A 512 -13.83 10.95 34.84
C LYS A 512 -12.50 11.69 34.61
N ARG A 513 -11.62 11.13 33.79
CA ARG A 513 -10.32 11.70 33.38
C ARG A 513 -9.80 11.03 32.14
N ASP A 514 -8.94 11.72 31.39
CA ASP A 514 -8.22 11.15 30.24
C ASP A 514 -6.99 10.38 30.75
N ALA A 515 -7.12 9.08 30.89
CA ALA A 515 -6.09 8.19 31.43
C ALA A 515 -5.54 7.21 30.41
N ILE A 516 -6.35 6.80 29.43
CA ILE A 516 -5.96 5.92 28.34
C ILE A 516 -5.93 6.77 27.06
N HIS A 517 -4.81 6.75 26.36
CA HIS A 517 -4.53 7.60 25.21
C HIS A 517 -4.30 6.76 23.95
N VAL A 518 -5.19 6.86 22.95
CA VAL A 518 -4.98 6.25 21.64
C VAL A 518 -4.25 7.25 20.75
N VAL A 519 -2.95 7.02 20.50
CA VAL A 519 -2.08 8.01 19.83
C VAL A 519 -1.91 7.73 18.33
N GLY A 520 -2.54 6.67 17.83
CA GLY A 520 -2.41 6.27 16.42
C GLY A 520 -1.03 5.69 16.06
N ALA A 521 -0.77 5.50 14.76
CA ALA A 521 0.54 5.06 14.29
C ALA A 521 1.61 6.12 14.58
N LYS A 522 2.76 5.67 15.07
CA LYS A 522 3.95 6.50 15.25
C LYS A 522 5.12 5.87 14.52
N PHE A 523 5.88 6.69 13.81
CA PHE A 523 7.17 6.25 13.25
C PHE A 523 8.21 6.16 14.37
N ASP A 524 8.32 7.19 15.19
CA ASP A 524 9.17 7.20 16.38
C ASP A 524 8.37 6.75 17.61
N VAL A 525 8.53 5.48 17.97
CA VAL A 525 7.94 4.88 19.17
C VAL A 525 8.89 4.96 20.39
N LEU A 526 10.15 5.35 20.16
CA LEU A 526 11.21 5.37 21.18
C LEU A 526 10.84 6.21 22.41
N PRO A 527 10.31 7.46 22.30
CA PRO A 527 9.94 8.25 23.48
C PRO A 527 8.91 7.56 24.37
N TYR A 528 7.97 6.83 23.78
CA TYR A 528 6.95 6.08 24.52
C TYR A 528 7.54 4.90 25.27
N TYR A 529 8.47 4.15 24.65
CA TYR A 529 9.14 3.04 25.33
C TYR A 529 10.06 3.56 26.45
N GLN A 530 10.86 4.59 26.18
CA GLN A 530 11.77 5.16 27.18
C GLN A 530 11.05 5.74 28.41
N ASN A 531 9.83 6.25 28.27
CA ASN A 531 9.04 6.82 29.35
C ASN A 531 8.03 5.84 29.98
N ALA A 532 7.88 4.63 29.43
CA ALA A 532 7.06 3.58 30.02
C ALA A 532 7.73 2.97 31.25
N ASP A 533 6.92 2.64 32.26
CA ASP A 533 7.30 1.77 33.37
C ASP A 533 7.20 0.29 32.97
N ILE A 534 6.20 -0.06 32.13
CA ILE A 534 5.96 -1.38 31.60
C ILE A 534 5.53 -1.23 30.13
N VAL A 535 6.03 -2.13 29.27
CA VAL A 535 5.56 -2.24 27.90
C VAL A 535 4.79 -3.55 27.72
N VAL A 536 3.68 -3.49 26.99
CA VAL A 536 2.88 -4.66 26.60
C VAL A 536 2.92 -4.77 25.09
N GLY A 537 3.31 -5.94 24.58
CA GLY A 537 3.41 -6.13 23.13
C GLY A 537 4.03 -7.47 22.76
N THR A 538 4.31 -7.66 21.49
CA THR A 538 4.78 -8.94 20.94
C THR A 538 5.89 -8.75 19.92
N ALA A 539 6.55 -9.83 19.53
CA ALA A 539 7.49 -9.85 18.40
C ALA A 539 8.53 -8.71 18.49
N ARG A 540 8.65 -7.91 17.44
CA ARG A 540 9.59 -6.78 17.36
C ARG A 540 9.37 -5.75 18.49
N VAL A 541 8.11 -5.47 18.86
CA VAL A 541 7.79 -4.54 19.95
C VAL A 541 8.42 -4.97 21.29
N ALA A 542 8.34 -6.27 21.60
CA ALA A 542 8.96 -6.82 22.80
C ALA A 542 10.48 -6.63 22.79
N LEU A 543 11.13 -6.86 21.65
CA LEU A 543 12.58 -6.70 21.50
C LEU A 543 13.01 -5.22 21.61
N GLU A 544 12.28 -4.30 20.98
CA GLU A 544 12.54 -2.85 21.05
C GLU A 544 12.40 -2.33 22.48
N ALA A 545 11.33 -2.73 23.17
CA ALA A 545 11.10 -2.33 24.56
C ALA A 545 12.16 -2.88 25.51
N MET A 546 12.54 -4.16 25.37
CA MET A 546 13.66 -4.74 26.14
C MET A 546 14.99 -4.03 25.83
N SER A 547 15.20 -3.63 24.57
CA SER A 547 16.38 -2.86 24.17
C SER A 547 16.42 -1.48 24.84
N CYS A 548 15.24 -0.87 25.12
CA CYS A 548 15.14 0.33 25.96
C CYS A 548 15.24 0.04 27.47
N GLY A 549 15.55 -1.18 27.87
CA GLY A 549 15.70 -1.56 29.28
C GLY A 549 14.37 -1.62 30.04
N LYS A 550 13.23 -1.89 29.34
CA LYS A 550 11.91 -1.95 29.96
C LYS A 550 11.47 -3.39 30.23
N PRO A 551 10.75 -3.63 31.36
CA PRO A 551 10.06 -4.91 31.53
C PRO A 551 8.93 -5.03 30.52
N VAL A 552 8.73 -6.22 29.98
CA VAL A 552 7.72 -6.49 28.95
C VAL A 552 6.78 -7.60 29.40
N ILE A 553 5.48 -7.39 29.17
CA ILE A 553 4.47 -8.43 29.20
C ILE A 553 4.11 -8.78 27.76
N ALA A 554 4.29 -10.04 27.40
CA ALA A 554 4.14 -10.51 26.04
C ALA A 554 2.71 -10.95 25.76
N VAL A 555 2.06 -10.22 24.83
CA VAL A 555 0.70 -10.48 24.33
C VAL A 555 0.70 -10.22 22.83
N GLY A 556 0.27 -11.17 22.02
CA GLY A 556 0.27 -11.08 20.57
C GLY A 556 -0.99 -11.65 19.90
N ASN A 557 -0.88 -11.91 18.61
CA ASN A 557 -1.98 -12.38 17.76
C ASN A 557 -2.55 -13.72 18.23
N HIS A 558 -1.71 -14.62 18.73
CA HIS A 558 -2.14 -15.93 19.23
C HIS A 558 -2.51 -15.89 20.71
N GLY A 559 -2.17 -14.85 21.43
CA GLY A 559 -2.56 -14.65 22.83
C GLY A 559 -1.40 -14.27 23.75
N TYR A 560 -1.47 -14.77 24.98
CA TYR A 560 -0.68 -14.34 26.10
C TYR A 560 0.46 -15.33 26.41
N THR A 561 1.68 -14.85 26.59
CA THR A 561 2.83 -15.66 27.04
C THR A 561 3.43 -15.17 28.38
N GLY A 562 2.97 -14.03 28.92
CA GLY A 562 3.31 -13.56 30.26
C GLY A 562 4.47 -12.58 30.34
N ILE A 563 4.92 -12.33 31.58
CA ILE A 563 6.07 -11.46 31.84
C ILE A 563 7.33 -12.10 31.26
N ILE A 564 8.03 -11.37 30.39
CA ILE A 564 9.29 -11.85 29.81
C ILE A 564 10.36 -11.85 30.89
N ASN A 565 10.95 -13.02 31.13
CA ASN A 565 11.93 -13.21 32.19
C ASN A 565 12.92 -14.33 31.85
N PRO A 566 14.09 -14.40 32.54
CA PRO A 566 15.14 -15.39 32.24
C PRO A 566 14.70 -16.86 32.29
N ARG A 567 13.74 -17.18 33.16
CA ARG A 567 13.29 -18.57 33.37
C ARG A 567 12.45 -19.11 32.21
N CYS A 568 11.63 -18.26 31.61
CA CYS A 568 10.68 -18.63 30.56
C CYS A 568 11.14 -18.19 29.16
N MET A 569 12.28 -17.50 29.04
CA MET A 569 12.70 -16.86 27.79
C MET A 569 12.76 -17.80 26.59
N ASN A 570 13.32 -19.00 26.74
CA ASN A 570 13.43 -19.94 25.62
C ASN A 570 12.04 -20.37 25.09
N GLU A 571 11.10 -20.58 25.98
CA GLU A 571 9.73 -20.95 25.64
C GLU A 571 9.01 -19.76 25.00
N GLN A 572 9.07 -18.58 25.62
CA GLN A 572 8.44 -17.35 25.10
C GLN A 572 9.03 -16.93 23.76
N TRP A 573 10.34 -17.09 23.57
CA TRP A 573 10.99 -16.87 22.27
C TRP A 573 10.52 -17.87 21.21
N ASN A 574 10.37 -19.14 21.57
CA ASN A 574 9.86 -20.15 20.64
C ASN A 574 8.43 -19.88 20.20
N MET A 575 7.63 -19.14 20.99
CA MET A 575 6.28 -18.65 20.64
C MET A 575 6.30 -17.27 19.97
N TYR A 576 7.50 -16.73 19.75
CA TYR A 576 7.70 -15.35 19.24
C TYR A 576 6.91 -14.33 20.06
N PHE A 577 6.95 -14.49 21.40
CA PHE A 577 6.27 -13.62 22.38
C PHE A 577 4.75 -13.50 22.18
N GLY A 578 4.08 -14.58 21.76
CA GLY A 578 2.64 -14.58 21.54
C GLY A 578 2.17 -14.23 20.15
N ASP A 579 3.08 -13.98 19.20
CA ASP A 579 2.72 -13.67 17.81
C ASP A 579 2.57 -14.92 16.95
N HIS A 580 3.31 -16.00 17.26
CA HIS A 580 3.29 -17.26 16.48
C HIS A 580 2.70 -18.44 17.24
N ASP A 581 2.62 -18.35 18.54
CA ASP A 581 1.98 -19.31 19.44
C ASP A 581 1.77 -18.64 20.81
N SER A 582 1.04 -19.26 21.73
CA SER A 582 0.78 -18.72 23.05
C SER A 582 0.51 -19.79 24.10
N ILE A 583 0.69 -19.44 25.38
CA ILE A 583 0.33 -20.28 26.51
C ILE A 583 -1.20 -20.30 26.71
N LYS A 584 -1.84 -19.13 26.53
CA LYS A 584 -3.29 -18.96 26.69
C LYS A 584 -3.79 -17.75 25.90
N LYS A 585 -5.12 -17.68 25.76
CA LYS A 585 -5.76 -16.49 25.19
C LYS A 585 -5.47 -15.24 26.02
N ALA A 586 -5.41 -14.09 25.38
CA ALA A 586 -5.34 -12.82 26.06
C ALA A 586 -6.63 -12.60 26.86
N ASP A 587 -6.52 -12.27 28.15
CA ASP A 587 -7.66 -11.92 28.99
C ASP A 587 -7.31 -10.75 29.93
N PRO A 588 -8.25 -9.83 30.20
CA PRO A 588 -7.99 -8.64 31.00
C PRO A 588 -7.56 -8.94 32.43
N LEU A 589 -8.09 -9.99 33.07
CA LEU A 589 -7.82 -10.32 34.48
C LEU A 589 -6.38 -10.82 34.68
N THR A 590 -5.92 -11.67 33.77
CA THR A 590 -4.51 -12.13 33.80
C THR A 590 -3.55 -10.95 33.59
N LEU A 591 -3.87 -10.11 32.61
CA LEU A 591 -3.02 -8.95 32.28
C LEU A 591 -3.03 -7.93 33.43
N GLU A 592 -4.19 -7.66 34.05
CA GLU A 592 -4.33 -6.78 35.23
C GLU A 592 -3.45 -7.29 36.37
N LYS A 593 -3.50 -8.58 36.68
CA LYS A 593 -2.71 -9.21 37.74
C LYS A 593 -1.20 -9.00 37.52
N ASP A 594 -0.70 -9.26 36.32
CA ASP A 594 0.73 -9.16 36.04
C ASP A 594 1.19 -7.69 35.97
N LEU A 595 0.38 -6.81 35.38
CA LEU A 595 0.63 -5.37 35.39
C LEU A 595 0.71 -4.84 36.84
N ASN A 596 -0.27 -5.20 37.69
CA ASN A 596 -0.29 -4.78 39.09
C ASN A 596 0.94 -5.27 39.87
N GLY A 597 1.32 -6.53 39.64
CA GLY A 597 2.53 -7.09 40.27
C GLY A 597 3.81 -6.33 39.90
N LEU A 598 4.00 -6.00 38.63
CA LEU A 598 5.15 -5.22 38.18
C LEU A 598 5.10 -3.74 38.64
N LEU A 599 3.92 -3.10 38.62
CA LEU A 599 3.78 -1.73 39.09
C LEU A 599 4.14 -1.54 40.57
N GLN A 600 3.96 -2.58 41.40
CA GLN A 600 4.31 -2.59 42.82
C GLN A 600 5.76 -2.96 43.10
N ASP A 601 6.44 -3.65 42.17
CA ASP A 601 7.84 -4.10 42.34
C ASP A 601 8.81 -3.41 41.38
N THR A 602 9.17 -2.19 41.70
CA THR A 602 10.13 -1.40 40.92
C THR A 602 11.52 -2.02 40.84
N LYS A 603 11.91 -2.88 41.82
CA LYS A 603 13.21 -3.59 41.79
C LYS A 603 13.16 -4.69 40.72
N ALA A 604 12.08 -5.47 40.69
CA ALA A 604 11.88 -6.49 39.64
C ALA A 604 11.87 -5.84 38.26
N CYS A 605 11.14 -4.73 38.08
CA CYS A 605 11.12 -4.00 36.81
C CYS A 605 12.52 -3.60 36.34
N LYS A 606 13.32 -2.98 37.19
CA LYS A 606 14.71 -2.61 36.86
C LYS A 606 15.60 -3.81 36.56
N SER A 607 15.43 -4.91 37.29
CA SER A 607 16.19 -6.14 37.06
C SER A 607 15.83 -6.78 35.72
N LEU A 608 14.55 -6.93 35.43
CA LEU A 608 14.03 -7.46 34.15
C LEU A 608 14.48 -6.61 32.98
N GLY A 609 14.38 -5.28 33.09
CA GLY A 609 14.82 -4.36 32.04
C GLY A 609 16.31 -4.47 31.73
N LYS A 610 17.18 -4.50 32.77
CA LYS A 610 18.62 -4.66 32.56
C LYS A 610 18.97 -6.01 31.92
N TRP A 611 18.32 -7.07 32.36
CA TRP A 611 18.52 -8.39 31.80
C TRP A 611 18.02 -8.46 30.35
N GLY A 612 16.82 -7.96 30.07
CA GLY A 612 16.24 -7.94 28.73
C GLY A 612 17.12 -7.19 27.72
N ARG A 613 17.64 -6.02 28.11
CA ARG A 613 18.61 -5.25 27.30
C ARG A 613 19.83 -6.06 26.93
N ARG A 614 20.51 -6.69 27.91
CA ARG A 614 21.70 -7.51 27.68
C ARG A 614 21.39 -8.67 26.73
N TRP A 615 20.26 -9.35 26.94
CA TRP A 615 19.85 -10.47 26.10
C TRP A 615 19.60 -10.02 24.64
N CYS A 616 19.01 -8.82 24.44
CA CYS A 616 18.83 -8.26 23.10
C CYS A 616 20.17 -7.88 22.44
N GLU A 617 21.11 -7.29 23.19
CA GLU A 617 22.45 -6.95 22.69
C GLU A 617 23.23 -8.20 22.23
N GLU A 618 23.08 -9.31 22.93
CA GLU A 618 23.77 -10.56 22.60
C GLU A 618 23.15 -11.30 21.39
N LYS A 619 21.85 -11.15 21.13
CA LYS A 619 21.12 -12.01 20.19
C LYS A 619 20.48 -11.27 19.01
N PHE A 620 20.13 -10.00 19.17
CA PHE A 620 19.30 -9.26 18.23
C PHE A 620 19.89 -7.92 17.77
N ASP A 621 21.14 -7.63 18.16
CA ASP A 621 21.82 -6.46 17.62
C ASP A 621 21.83 -6.54 16.09
N ASN A 622 21.23 -5.56 15.43
CA ASN A 622 21.10 -5.53 13.97
C ASN A 622 22.45 -5.60 13.25
N ARG A 623 23.53 -5.15 13.89
CA ARG A 623 24.91 -5.27 13.35
C ARG A 623 25.36 -6.72 13.26
N LEU A 624 25.01 -7.56 14.23
CA LEU A 624 25.31 -9.00 14.23
C LEU A 624 24.44 -9.71 13.18
N VAL A 625 23.14 -9.49 13.24
CA VAL A 625 22.18 -10.11 12.29
C VAL A 625 22.48 -9.73 10.83
N ALA A 626 22.77 -8.46 10.57
CA ALA A 626 23.13 -8.02 9.23
C ALA A 626 24.45 -8.62 8.74
N LYS A 627 25.42 -8.84 9.64
CA LYS A 627 26.68 -9.53 9.31
C LYS A 627 26.44 -10.99 8.92
N ASP A 628 25.59 -11.69 9.66
CA ASP A 628 25.22 -13.08 9.34
C ASP A 628 24.52 -13.17 7.97
N ILE A 629 23.60 -12.24 7.68
CA ILE A 629 22.93 -12.16 6.39
C ILE A 629 23.90 -11.76 5.27
N PHE A 630 24.84 -10.86 5.53
CA PHE A 630 25.90 -10.48 4.58
C PHE A 630 26.78 -11.68 4.21
N ASN A 631 27.21 -12.47 5.20
CA ASN A 631 27.97 -13.70 4.98
C ASN A 631 27.16 -14.71 4.16
N LEU A 632 25.86 -14.87 4.46
CA LEU A 632 24.96 -15.73 3.71
C LEU A 632 24.86 -15.32 2.24
N TYR A 633 24.81 -14.02 1.95
CA TYR A 633 24.81 -13.53 0.57
C TYR A 633 26.09 -13.85 -0.17
N GLN A 634 27.24 -13.74 0.50
CA GLN A 634 28.54 -14.10 -0.08
C GLN A 634 28.61 -15.60 -0.38
N GLU A 635 28.10 -16.45 0.51
CA GLU A 635 27.99 -17.89 0.32
C GLU A 635 27.16 -18.24 -0.92
N VAL A 636 25.96 -17.64 -1.05
CA VAL A 636 25.07 -17.85 -2.20
C VAL A 636 25.74 -17.48 -3.53
N LEU A 637 26.51 -16.40 -3.57
CA LEU A 637 27.22 -15.99 -4.80
C LEU A 637 28.42 -16.88 -5.11
N SER A 638 29.17 -17.33 -4.10
CA SER A 638 30.31 -18.24 -4.31
C SER A 638 29.87 -19.63 -4.81
N GLU A 639 28.76 -20.16 -4.31
CA GLU A 639 28.17 -21.41 -4.79
C GLU A 639 27.79 -21.35 -6.29
N LYS A 640 27.40 -20.16 -6.79
CA LYS A 640 27.11 -19.92 -8.20
C LYS A 640 28.37 -19.94 -9.07
N GLU A 641 29.49 -19.38 -8.59
CA GLU A 641 30.75 -19.34 -9.33
C GLU A 641 31.33 -20.74 -9.51
N VAL A 642 31.30 -21.58 -8.46
CA VAL A 642 31.77 -22.97 -8.53
C VAL A 642 30.96 -23.80 -9.53
N LYS A 643 29.63 -23.64 -9.54
CA LYS A 643 28.77 -24.35 -10.50
C LYS A 643 28.95 -23.89 -11.96
N ASN A 644 29.42 -22.66 -12.19
CA ASN A 644 29.73 -22.16 -13.54
C ASN A 644 31.10 -22.65 -14.05
N THR A 645 32.09 -22.78 -13.19
CA THR A 645 33.41 -23.33 -13.56
C THR A 645 33.33 -24.80 -13.90
N ASP A 646 32.44 -25.57 -13.28
CA ASP A 646 32.20 -26.97 -13.60
C ASP A 646 31.45 -27.15 -14.95
N LYS A 647 30.67 -26.16 -15.40
CA LYS A 647 29.98 -26.16 -16.70
C LYS A 647 30.91 -25.80 -17.89
N GLU A 648 31.95 -25.02 -17.68
CA GLU A 648 32.92 -24.66 -18.73
C GLU A 648 33.82 -25.82 -19.14
N ASN A 649 33.88 -26.91 -18.37
CA ASN A 649 34.69 -28.08 -18.63
C ASN A 649 33.94 -29.26 -19.25
N MET A 650 32.65 -29.09 -19.66
CA MET A 650 31.92 -30.08 -20.43
C MET A 650 31.83 -29.71 -21.91
N PRO A 651 31.99 -30.67 -22.86
CA PRO A 651 31.96 -30.38 -24.30
C PRO A 651 30.56 -29.96 -24.75
N ASN A 652 30.53 -28.93 -25.61
CA ASN A 652 29.35 -28.33 -26.22
C ASN A 652 28.30 -29.34 -26.68
N LYS A 653 27.16 -29.39 -26.04
CA LYS A 653 25.92 -29.94 -26.57
C LYS A 653 25.15 -28.86 -27.32
N ILE A 654 24.79 -29.20 -28.53
CA ILE A 654 24.08 -28.42 -29.55
C ILE A 654 22.81 -27.80 -28.96
N GLU A 655 22.73 -26.47 -28.96
CA GLU A 655 21.47 -25.72 -28.74
C GLU A 655 20.56 -25.95 -29.96
N THR A 656 19.51 -26.72 -29.73
CA THR A 656 18.37 -26.73 -30.65
C THR A 656 17.35 -25.71 -30.15
N ASP A 657 17.14 -24.65 -30.93
CA ASP A 657 16.04 -23.70 -30.79
C ASP A 657 14.70 -24.45 -30.84
N ILE A 658 14.09 -24.74 -29.72
CA ILE A 658 12.71 -25.19 -29.62
C ILE A 658 11.85 -23.97 -29.29
N GLN A 659 11.29 -23.35 -30.33
CA GLN A 659 10.09 -22.53 -30.20
C GLN A 659 8.90 -23.44 -29.82
N THR A 660 8.67 -23.67 -28.56
CA THR A 660 7.45 -24.36 -28.10
C THR A 660 6.27 -23.41 -28.16
N LYS A 661 5.37 -23.62 -29.11
CA LYS A 661 3.99 -23.15 -29.00
C LYS A 661 3.36 -23.79 -27.73
N GLU A 662 3.03 -22.98 -26.73
CA GLU A 662 2.25 -23.47 -25.59
C GLU A 662 0.87 -23.93 -26.10
N SER A 663 0.62 -25.23 -26.14
CA SER A 663 -0.73 -25.77 -26.37
C SER A 663 -1.37 -26.14 -25.03
N PRO A 664 -2.68 -25.90 -24.82
CA PRO A 664 -3.36 -26.34 -23.63
C PRO A 664 -3.37 -27.88 -23.56
N LEU A 665 -3.23 -28.43 -22.35
CA LEU A 665 -3.41 -29.85 -22.08
C LEU A 665 -4.84 -30.30 -22.36
N LEU A 666 -5.79 -29.47 -21.98
CA LEU A 666 -7.22 -29.68 -22.19
C LEU A 666 -7.87 -28.32 -22.48
N GLU A 667 -8.79 -28.29 -23.47
CA GLU A 667 -9.57 -27.09 -23.81
C GLU A 667 -11.03 -27.49 -24.05
N LYS A 668 -11.96 -26.68 -23.52
CA LYS A 668 -13.40 -26.85 -23.80
C LYS A 668 -14.16 -25.56 -23.79
N THR A 669 -15.07 -25.47 -24.76
CA THR A 669 -16.08 -24.42 -24.83
C THR A 669 -17.42 -24.91 -24.27
N SER A 670 -18.07 -24.05 -23.52
CA SER A 670 -19.30 -24.37 -22.81
C SER A 670 -20.28 -23.22 -22.81
N SER A 671 -21.55 -23.54 -23.12
CA SER A 671 -22.62 -22.55 -23.08
C SER A 671 -23.13 -22.40 -21.67
N ILE A 672 -23.24 -21.18 -21.18
CA ILE A 672 -23.71 -20.82 -19.86
C ILE A 672 -25.01 -20.04 -19.99
N ILE A 673 -26.00 -20.40 -19.19
CA ILE A 673 -27.28 -19.72 -19.09
C ILE A 673 -27.53 -19.34 -17.63
N ILE A 674 -27.60 -18.04 -17.35
CA ILE A 674 -27.86 -17.53 -16.00
C ILE A 674 -29.18 -16.75 -16.02
N ARG A 675 -30.04 -17.03 -15.05
CA ARG A 675 -31.27 -16.28 -14.87
C ARG A 675 -31.00 -14.90 -14.28
N ILE A 676 -31.54 -13.87 -14.90
CA ILE A 676 -31.53 -12.53 -14.33
C ILE A 676 -32.42 -12.52 -13.06
N PRO A 677 -31.94 -11.99 -11.93
CA PRO A 677 -32.72 -11.91 -10.70
C PRO A 677 -34.06 -11.20 -10.89
N ASP A 678 -35.13 -11.71 -10.26
CA ASP A 678 -36.43 -11.07 -10.26
C ASP A 678 -36.38 -9.73 -9.50
N GLY A 679 -37.16 -8.72 -9.96
CA GLY A 679 -37.28 -7.42 -9.27
C GLY A 679 -36.28 -6.35 -9.70
N ILE A 680 -35.61 -6.49 -10.83
CA ILE A 680 -34.77 -5.41 -11.41
C ILE A 680 -35.68 -4.29 -11.93
N GLU A 681 -35.53 -3.08 -11.39
CA GLU A 681 -36.31 -1.89 -11.73
C GLU A 681 -35.75 -1.11 -12.93
N PHE A 682 -34.87 -1.69 -13.74
CA PHE A 682 -34.25 -1.04 -14.89
C PHE A 682 -34.14 -2.01 -16.09
N THR A 683 -33.88 -1.48 -17.29
CA THR A 683 -33.61 -2.29 -18.49
C THR A 683 -32.14 -2.72 -18.50
N PRO A 684 -31.81 -4.00 -18.17
CA PRO A 684 -30.43 -4.43 -17.97
C PRO A 684 -29.66 -4.53 -19.28
N GLU A 685 -28.39 -4.14 -19.24
CA GLU A 685 -27.37 -4.47 -20.22
C GLU A 685 -26.13 -5.03 -19.54
N ILE A 686 -25.41 -5.90 -20.22
CA ILE A 686 -24.18 -6.50 -19.65
C ILE A 686 -23.05 -5.51 -19.87
N SER A 687 -22.48 -5.01 -18.76
CA SER A 687 -21.33 -4.10 -18.80
C SER A 687 -20.01 -4.87 -18.79
N GLU A 688 -19.92 -5.91 -17.97
CA GLU A 688 -18.68 -6.65 -17.75
C GLU A 688 -18.95 -8.06 -17.21
N VAL A 689 -18.06 -9.01 -17.53
CA VAL A 689 -18.00 -10.32 -16.90
C VAL A 689 -16.59 -10.49 -16.30
N VAL A 690 -16.53 -10.65 -14.98
CA VAL A 690 -15.27 -10.76 -14.22
C VAL A 690 -15.13 -12.17 -13.69
N PHE A 691 -14.00 -12.83 -14.01
CA PHE A 691 -13.65 -14.12 -13.45
C PHE A 691 -12.84 -13.97 -12.18
N GLY A 692 -13.23 -14.70 -11.11
CA GLY A 692 -12.44 -14.82 -9.89
C GLY A 692 -11.30 -15.85 -10.01
N SER A 693 -10.60 -16.07 -8.91
CA SER A 693 -9.54 -17.08 -8.85
C SER A 693 -10.12 -18.50 -8.97
N ASN A 694 -9.60 -19.27 -9.92
CA ASN A 694 -10.06 -20.63 -10.16
C ASN A 694 -9.54 -21.59 -9.08
N ASN A 695 -10.43 -22.45 -8.55
CA ASN A 695 -10.06 -23.54 -7.67
C ASN A 695 -10.20 -24.87 -8.46
N ALA A 696 -9.07 -25.55 -8.63
CA ALA A 696 -9.06 -26.88 -9.22
C ALA A 696 -8.80 -27.94 -8.14
N LEU A 697 -9.70 -28.89 -8.01
CA LEU A 697 -9.55 -30.06 -7.14
C LEU A 697 -9.37 -31.29 -8.02
N ALA A 698 -8.18 -31.90 -7.98
CA ALA A 698 -7.95 -33.18 -8.61
C ALA A 698 -8.45 -34.28 -7.66
N ARG A 699 -9.48 -35.05 -8.08
CA ARG A 699 -9.97 -36.19 -7.34
C ARG A 699 -9.57 -37.47 -8.07
N TYR A 700 -8.89 -38.34 -7.36
CA TYR A 700 -8.55 -39.67 -7.84
C TYR A 700 -9.64 -40.67 -7.43
N CYS A 701 -10.17 -41.41 -8.41
CA CYS A 701 -11.09 -42.53 -8.13
C CYS A 701 -10.25 -43.80 -8.01
N THR A 702 -10.18 -44.36 -6.80
CA THR A 702 -9.46 -45.61 -6.51
C THR A 702 -10.06 -46.88 -7.18
N HIS A 703 -11.25 -46.77 -7.77
CA HIS A 703 -12.00 -47.90 -8.37
C HIS A 703 -12.22 -47.80 -9.87
N CYS A 704 -11.75 -46.75 -10.52
CA CYS A 704 -11.87 -46.59 -11.97
C CYS A 704 -10.54 -46.08 -12.56
N THR A 705 -10.29 -46.47 -13.80
CA THR A 705 -9.07 -46.14 -14.57
C THR A 705 -9.04 -44.70 -15.09
N HIS A 706 -9.76 -43.77 -14.44
CA HIS A 706 -9.97 -42.42 -14.96
C HIS A 706 -9.65 -41.39 -13.90
N CYS A 707 -8.87 -40.36 -14.27
CA CYS A 707 -8.66 -39.21 -13.45
C CYS A 707 -9.82 -38.20 -13.66
N ARG A 708 -10.37 -37.68 -12.56
CA ARG A 708 -11.41 -36.67 -12.55
C ARG A 708 -10.87 -35.37 -11.99
N PHE A 709 -11.05 -34.28 -12.71
CA PHE A 709 -10.73 -32.92 -12.28
C PHE A 709 -12.03 -32.15 -12.09
N ASP A 710 -12.28 -31.68 -10.87
CA ASP A 710 -13.38 -30.77 -10.57
C ASP A 710 -12.79 -29.36 -10.54
N ILE A 711 -13.17 -28.49 -11.48
CA ILE A 711 -12.73 -27.11 -11.57
C ILE A 711 -13.91 -26.22 -11.24
N THR A 712 -13.76 -25.36 -10.23
CA THR A 712 -14.74 -24.34 -9.90
C THR A 712 -14.25 -22.98 -10.39
N VAL A 713 -15.02 -22.34 -11.24
CA VAL A 713 -14.76 -21.01 -11.80
C VAL A 713 -15.77 -20.04 -11.21
N PRO A 714 -15.41 -19.23 -10.22
CA PRO A 714 -16.26 -18.12 -9.78
C PRO A 714 -16.23 -17.00 -10.81
N PHE A 715 -17.39 -16.46 -11.13
CA PHE A 715 -17.50 -15.28 -11.99
C PHE A 715 -18.61 -14.36 -11.52
N THR A 716 -18.56 -13.10 -11.97
CA THR A 716 -19.54 -12.07 -11.65
C THR A 716 -19.91 -11.33 -12.91
N ILE A 717 -21.20 -11.20 -13.17
CA ILE A 717 -21.73 -10.38 -14.27
C ILE A 717 -22.17 -9.05 -13.70
N ILE A 718 -21.74 -7.96 -14.33
CA ILE A 718 -22.15 -6.61 -13.97
C ILE A 718 -23.18 -6.14 -14.99
N LEU A 719 -24.42 -5.97 -14.53
CA LEU A 719 -25.53 -5.42 -15.30
C LEU A 719 -25.67 -3.94 -15.01
N LYS A 720 -25.87 -3.13 -16.05
CA LYS A 720 -26.19 -1.70 -15.94
C LYS A 720 -27.51 -1.38 -16.64
N ASP A 721 -28.14 -0.28 -16.26
CA ASP A 721 -29.30 0.24 -16.98
C ASP A 721 -28.86 0.90 -18.29
N LYS A 722 -29.50 0.53 -19.39
CA LYS A 722 -29.29 1.16 -20.73
C LYS A 722 -29.50 2.67 -20.74
N LYS A 723 -30.31 3.21 -19.83
CA LYS A 723 -30.68 4.63 -19.75
C LYS A 723 -29.99 5.41 -18.64
N ASP A 724 -29.53 4.72 -17.59
CA ASP A 724 -28.92 5.32 -16.40
C ASP A 724 -27.74 4.45 -15.91
N SER A 725 -26.53 4.79 -16.36
CA SER A 725 -25.30 4.06 -16.02
C SER A 725 -24.95 4.05 -14.52
N CYS A 726 -25.63 4.85 -13.70
CA CYS A 726 -25.46 4.84 -12.24
C CYS A 726 -26.22 3.70 -11.57
N LYS A 727 -27.18 3.08 -12.26
CA LYS A 727 -27.91 1.91 -11.78
C LYS A 727 -27.20 0.65 -12.24
N ALA A 728 -26.62 -0.09 -11.32
CA ALA A 728 -25.92 -1.34 -11.60
C ALA A 728 -26.29 -2.43 -10.59
N LEU A 729 -26.25 -3.68 -11.05
CA LEU A 729 -26.41 -4.88 -10.24
C LEU A 729 -25.30 -5.86 -10.56
N THR A 730 -24.75 -6.51 -9.54
CA THR A 730 -23.78 -7.59 -9.68
C THR A 730 -24.47 -8.93 -9.49
N VAL A 731 -24.27 -9.85 -10.42
CA VAL A 731 -24.81 -11.22 -10.35
C VAL A 731 -23.63 -12.18 -10.25
N PRO A 732 -23.27 -12.64 -9.04
CA PRO A 732 -22.23 -13.64 -8.85
C PRO A 732 -22.77 -15.05 -9.15
N ASP A 733 -21.96 -15.92 -9.75
CA ASP A 733 -22.26 -17.33 -9.94
C ASP A 733 -20.99 -18.20 -9.93
N LEU A 734 -21.17 -19.52 -9.84
CA LEU A 734 -20.12 -20.52 -9.80
C LEU A 734 -20.33 -21.52 -10.94
N LEU A 735 -19.32 -21.66 -11.80
CA LEU A 735 -19.28 -22.69 -12.82
C LEU A 735 -18.44 -23.86 -12.31
N ASN A 736 -19.04 -25.06 -12.22
CA ASN A 736 -18.34 -26.27 -11.89
C ASN A 736 -18.09 -27.08 -13.18
N ILE A 737 -16.82 -27.27 -13.53
CA ILE A 737 -16.39 -28.03 -14.69
C ILE A 737 -15.82 -29.35 -14.23
N GLU A 738 -16.41 -30.44 -14.69
CA GLU A 738 -15.90 -31.80 -14.48
C GLU A 738 -15.15 -32.27 -15.72
N LEU A 739 -13.85 -32.55 -15.58
CA LEU A 739 -12.99 -33.08 -16.61
C LEU A 739 -12.76 -34.56 -16.33
N ASN A 740 -13.24 -35.46 -17.23
CA ASN A 740 -12.98 -36.88 -17.14
C ASN A 740 -12.01 -37.30 -18.24
N SER A 741 -10.86 -37.86 -17.91
CA SER A 741 -9.94 -38.44 -18.88
C SER A 741 -10.42 -39.87 -19.27
N SER A 742 -11.41 -39.97 -20.12
CA SER A 742 -11.93 -41.30 -20.54
C SER A 742 -11.19 -41.94 -21.73
N ASN A 743 -10.25 -41.26 -22.39
CA ASN A 743 -9.67 -41.74 -23.65
C ASN A 743 -8.14 -41.84 -23.67
N TYR A 744 -7.54 -42.44 -22.63
CA TYR A 744 -6.15 -42.85 -22.69
C TYR A 744 -6.03 -44.25 -23.22
N ASN A 745 -6.26 -44.46 -24.53
CA ASN A 745 -6.06 -45.73 -25.18
C ASN A 745 -4.62 -46.07 -25.50
N ASN A 746 -3.65 -45.25 -25.15
CA ASN A 746 -2.22 -45.42 -25.47
C ASN A 746 -1.30 -45.50 -24.25
N CYS A 747 -1.81 -45.81 -23.05
CA CYS A 747 -0.93 -46.23 -21.95
C CYS A 747 -0.37 -47.61 -22.23
N ILE A 748 0.91 -47.72 -22.42
CA ILE A 748 1.62 -48.97 -22.84
C ILE A 748 1.66 -49.97 -21.69
N ASP A 749 1.44 -49.59 -20.44
CA ASP A 749 1.32 -50.51 -19.30
C ASP A 749 0.25 -50.08 -18.30
N LYS A 750 -0.69 -51.02 -17.99
CA LYS A 750 -1.75 -50.81 -17.04
C LYS A 750 -1.27 -50.46 -15.62
N GLN A 751 -0.08 -50.88 -15.24
CA GLN A 751 0.51 -50.64 -13.92
C GLN A 751 1.01 -49.20 -13.75
N ASP A 752 1.45 -48.52 -14.82
CA ASP A 752 1.90 -47.14 -14.76
C ASP A 752 0.74 -46.10 -14.75
N CYS A 753 -0.40 -46.48 -15.30
CA CYS A 753 -1.63 -45.66 -15.19
C CYS A 753 -2.17 -45.60 -13.76
N GLU A 754 -1.97 -46.61 -12.94
CA GLU A 754 -2.36 -46.66 -11.53
C GLU A 754 -1.48 -45.73 -10.66
N SER A 755 -0.26 -45.41 -11.06
CA SER A 755 0.64 -44.47 -10.39
C SER A 755 0.34 -42.97 -10.65
N GLY A 756 -0.57 -42.67 -11.59
CA GLY A 756 -1.09 -41.33 -11.78
C GLY A 756 -0.06 -40.32 -12.31
N ALA A 757 0.64 -40.67 -13.41
CA ALA A 757 1.66 -39.80 -14.02
C ALA A 757 1.18 -38.37 -14.23
N LEU A 758 -0.08 -38.17 -14.67
CA LEU A 758 -0.66 -36.83 -14.81
C LEU A 758 -0.87 -36.13 -13.43
N ILE A 759 -1.29 -36.89 -12.40
CA ILE A 759 -1.42 -36.38 -11.03
C ILE A 759 -0.04 -36.07 -10.46
N ASN A 760 0.97 -36.87 -10.73
CA ASN A 760 2.35 -36.60 -10.34
C ASN A 760 2.90 -35.35 -11.05
N LEU A 761 2.61 -35.15 -12.33
CA LEU A 761 2.95 -33.97 -13.10
C LEU A 761 2.28 -32.72 -12.51
N ILE A 762 0.98 -32.81 -12.21
CA ILE A 762 0.19 -31.73 -11.59
C ILE A 762 0.70 -31.41 -10.17
N ASN A 763 0.99 -32.43 -9.38
CA ASN A 763 1.53 -32.27 -8.04
C ASN A 763 2.96 -31.71 -8.02
N LYS A 764 3.77 -32.05 -9.03
CA LYS A 764 5.16 -31.54 -9.16
C LYS A 764 5.25 -30.17 -9.80
N CYS A 765 4.42 -29.87 -10.80
CA CYS A 765 4.56 -28.70 -11.66
C CYS A 765 3.42 -27.69 -11.51
N GLY A 766 2.29 -28.10 -10.92
CA GLY A 766 1.08 -27.28 -10.82
C GLY A 766 0.31 -27.18 -12.14
N MET A 767 -0.85 -26.53 -12.10
CA MET A 767 -1.71 -26.29 -13.25
C MET A 767 -2.03 -24.81 -13.39
N ARG A 768 -2.16 -24.33 -14.62
CA ARG A 768 -2.69 -23.03 -14.97
C ARG A 768 -4.02 -23.19 -15.69
N ILE A 769 -5.04 -22.46 -15.26
CA ILE A 769 -6.36 -22.45 -15.87
C ILE A 769 -6.61 -21.06 -16.44
N GLU A 770 -6.97 -21.00 -17.72
CA GLU A 770 -7.37 -19.78 -18.40
C GLU A 770 -8.83 -19.88 -18.85
N ASN A 771 -9.61 -18.83 -18.62
CA ASN A 771 -10.99 -18.72 -19.07
C ASN A 771 -11.12 -17.55 -20.04
N GLU A 772 -11.76 -17.78 -21.15
CA GLU A 772 -11.99 -16.81 -22.21
C GLU A 772 -13.46 -16.84 -22.64
N ILE A 773 -14.09 -15.66 -22.74
CA ILE A 773 -15.42 -15.55 -23.28
C ILE A 773 -15.33 -15.67 -24.81
N LYS A 774 -15.96 -16.70 -25.37
CA LYS A 774 -15.90 -16.97 -26.82
C LYS A 774 -16.82 -16.08 -27.61
N ASN A 775 -18.03 -15.81 -27.07
CA ASN A 775 -19.03 -14.96 -27.70
C ASN A 775 -19.45 -13.87 -26.69
N ASN A 776 -19.73 -12.65 -27.17
CA ASN A 776 -20.28 -11.61 -26.32
C ASN A 776 -21.56 -12.09 -25.64
N PRO A 777 -21.67 -11.91 -24.30
CA PRO A 777 -22.86 -12.29 -23.58
C PRO A 777 -24.10 -11.55 -24.12
N ILE A 778 -25.21 -12.26 -24.25
CA ILE A 778 -26.51 -11.74 -24.72
C ILE A 778 -27.57 -11.91 -23.64
N ILE A 779 -28.46 -10.92 -23.54
CA ILE A 779 -29.66 -11.01 -22.70
C ILE A 779 -30.82 -11.52 -23.55
N ASP A 780 -31.37 -12.68 -23.20
CA ASP A 780 -32.66 -13.15 -23.72
C ASP A 780 -33.79 -12.52 -22.89
N GLU A 781 -34.35 -11.45 -23.40
CA GLU A 781 -35.41 -10.68 -22.73
C GLU A 781 -36.71 -11.48 -22.50
N ASN A 782 -36.98 -12.49 -23.34
CA ASN A 782 -38.20 -13.32 -23.23
C ASN A 782 -38.13 -14.30 -22.06
N ASN A 783 -36.97 -14.83 -21.77
CA ASN A 783 -36.70 -15.84 -20.72
C ASN A 783 -35.98 -15.26 -19.51
N GLN A 784 -35.66 -13.97 -19.49
CA GLN A 784 -34.87 -13.34 -18.43
C GLN A 784 -33.56 -14.05 -18.17
N ASN A 785 -32.83 -14.45 -19.21
CA ASN A 785 -31.60 -15.17 -19.11
C ASN A 785 -30.43 -14.39 -19.74
N ILE A 786 -29.23 -14.57 -19.18
CA ILE A 786 -27.96 -14.17 -19.78
C ILE A 786 -27.33 -15.42 -20.36
N ILE A 787 -27.01 -15.39 -21.66
CA ILE A 787 -26.45 -16.51 -22.40
C ILE A 787 -25.08 -16.13 -22.95
N PHE A 788 -24.07 -16.95 -22.70
CA PHE A 788 -22.73 -16.80 -23.28
C PHE A 788 -21.95 -18.11 -23.26
N GLU A 789 -20.83 -18.13 -24.01
CA GLU A 789 -19.94 -19.28 -24.08
C GLU A 789 -18.61 -18.94 -23.44
N ILE A 790 -18.11 -19.82 -22.58
CA ILE A 790 -16.76 -19.76 -21.98
C ILE A 790 -15.93 -20.90 -22.54
N THR A 791 -14.70 -20.58 -22.97
CA THR A 791 -13.66 -21.57 -23.26
C THR A 791 -12.72 -21.63 -22.05
N THR A 792 -12.65 -22.78 -21.42
CA THR A 792 -11.71 -23.06 -20.31
C THR A 792 -10.55 -23.88 -20.86
N LYS A 793 -9.33 -23.41 -20.64
CA LYS A 793 -8.07 -24.04 -21.07
C LYS A 793 -7.27 -24.42 -19.84
N LEU A 794 -6.79 -25.66 -19.81
CA LEU A 794 -5.92 -26.20 -18.77
C LEU A 794 -4.52 -26.37 -19.32
N TYR A 795 -3.52 -25.84 -18.66
CA TYR A 795 -2.11 -25.96 -19.01
C TYR A 795 -1.34 -26.63 -17.87
N ALA A 796 -0.32 -27.43 -18.18
CA ALA A 796 0.70 -27.73 -17.18
C ALA A 796 1.61 -26.51 -17.00
N ASN A 797 1.96 -26.18 -15.77
CA ASN A 797 3.03 -25.23 -15.54
C ASN A 797 4.35 -25.86 -15.99
N PHE A 798 5.24 -25.08 -16.61
CA PHE A 798 6.56 -25.55 -17.03
C PHE A 798 7.32 -26.12 -15.84
N CYS A 799 7.69 -27.39 -15.95
CA CYS A 799 8.69 -28.03 -15.10
C CYS A 799 10.09 -27.78 -15.66
N ASP A 800 11.09 -27.80 -14.77
CA ASP A 800 12.50 -27.75 -15.16
C ASP A 800 12.81 -28.87 -16.20
N PRO A 801 13.46 -28.56 -17.33
CA PRO A 801 13.84 -29.58 -18.33
C PRO A 801 14.61 -30.78 -17.75
N ASP A 802 15.40 -30.54 -16.67
CA ASP A 802 16.16 -31.62 -16.01
C ASP A 802 15.26 -32.64 -15.27
N ILE A 803 13.98 -32.32 -15.02
CA ILE A 803 12.98 -33.25 -14.46
C ILE A 803 12.38 -34.12 -15.61
N PHE A 804 12.29 -33.57 -16.80
CA PHE A 804 11.84 -34.29 -17.97
C PHE A 804 12.85 -35.33 -18.45
N ASP A 805 14.15 -35.04 -18.37
CA ASP A 805 15.21 -35.98 -18.81
C ASP A 805 15.32 -37.21 -17.89
N LEU A 806 14.94 -37.12 -16.64
CA LEU A 806 14.90 -38.27 -15.71
C LEU A 806 13.70 -39.19 -15.95
N GLU A 807 12.60 -38.67 -16.50
CA GLU A 807 11.37 -39.44 -16.78
C GLU A 807 11.17 -39.76 -18.28
N ALA A 808 11.86 -39.06 -19.19
CA ALA A 808 11.83 -39.39 -20.64
C ALA A 808 12.40 -40.77 -20.96
N GLY A 809 13.19 -41.34 -20.04
CA GLY A 809 13.59 -42.75 -20.11
C GLY A 809 12.44 -43.76 -19.87
N ILE A 810 11.29 -43.27 -19.33
CA ILE A 810 10.12 -44.08 -19.02
C ILE A 810 8.99 -43.86 -20.04
N TYR A 811 8.92 -42.67 -20.67
CA TYR A 811 7.86 -42.32 -21.62
C TYR A 811 8.45 -41.89 -22.97
N GLY A 812 8.63 -42.87 -23.85
CA GLY A 812 9.28 -42.72 -25.16
C GLY A 812 8.46 -41.97 -26.21
N SER A 813 7.93 -40.77 -25.96
CA SER A 813 7.51 -39.85 -27.03
C SER A 813 7.20 -38.47 -26.51
N SER A 814 7.80 -37.46 -27.13
CA SER A 814 7.65 -36.03 -26.89
C SER A 814 6.43 -35.42 -27.60
N SER A 815 5.27 -36.01 -27.54
CA SER A 815 4.05 -35.41 -28.09
C SER A 815 3.14 -34.95 -26.98
N PRO A 816 2.59 -33.71 -27.04
CA PRO A 816 1.62 -33.26 -26.06
C PRO A 816 0.40 -34.15 -26.09
N ILE A 817 -0.08 -34.52 -24.93
CA ILE A 817 -1.26 -35.34 -24.73
C ILE A 817 -2.49 -34.49 -25.07
N ILE A 818 -3.03 -34.67 -26.27
CA ILE A 818 -4.30 -34.11 -26.69
C ILE A 818 -5.35 -35.20 -26.50
N GLY A 819 -6.13 -35.10 -25.45
CA GLY A 819 -7.30 -35.97 -25.27
C GLY A 819 -8.55 -35.33 -25.89
N GLU A 820 -9.27 -36.08 -26.72
CA GLU A 820 -10.62 -35.70 -27.15
C GLU A 820 -11.61 -35.78 -25.97
N ASP A 821 -12.40 -34.79 -25.86
CA ASP A 821 -13.21 -34.33 -24.79
C ASP A 821 -14.42 -35.17 -24.38
N ASN A 822 -14.56 -35.42 -23.08
CA ASN A 822 -15.85 -35.54 -22.45
C ASN A 822 -15.90 -34.59 -21.22
N LEU A 823 -16.22 -33.34 -21.48
CA LEU A 823 -16.44 -32.32 -20.45
C LEU A 823 -17.92 -32.27 -20.10
N LEU A 824 -18.25 -32.62 -18.90
CA LEU A 824 -19.61 -32.44 -18.37
C LEU A 824 -19.65 -31.13 -17.58
N ILE A 825 -20.34 -30.13 -18.12
CA ILE A 825 -20.61 -28.89 -17.41
C ILE A 825 -21.95 -29.01 -16.71
N LYS A 826 -21.95 -28.86 -15.41
CA LYS A 826 -23.16 -28.63 -14.65
C LYS A 826 -23.27 -27.15 -14.38
N GLY A 827 -23.93 -26.43 -15.29
CA GLY A 827 -24.40 -25.09 -14.98
C GLY A 827 -25.58 -25.20 -14.01
N THR A 828 -25.42 -24.74 -12.80
CA THR A 828 -26.51 -24.62 -11.84
C THR A 828 -27.32 -23.37 -12.16
N GLY A 829 -28.11 -23.45 -13.25
CA GLY A 829 -29.05 -22.40 -13.64
C GLY A 829 -30.39 -22.47 -12.93
N LYS A 830 -30.43 -22.77 -11.66
CA LYS A 830 -31.63 -22.66 -10.84
C LYS A 830 -31.29 -22.17 -9.44
N ASN A 831 -32.05 -21.21 -8.96
CA ASN A 831 -32.10 -20.70 -7.60
C ASN A 831 -32.28 -21.78 -6.51
N GLU A 832 -31.36 -22.71 -6.36
CA GLU A 832 -31.27 -23.62 -5.22
C GLU A 832 -30.36 -23.11 -4.11
N PHE A 833 -29.83 -21.92 -4.27
CA PHE A 833 -28.97 -21.25 -3.27
C PHE A 833 -29.71 -20.92 -1.95
N LYS A 834 -31.03 -21.03 -1.89
CA LYS A 834 -31.81 -20.82 -0.65
C LYS A 834 -32.05 -22.06 0.19
N LYS A 835 -31.71 -23.26 -0.28
CA LYS A 835 -32.05 -24.51 0.44
C LYS A 835 -30.87 -25.29 1.01
N ASN A 836 -29.63 -25.08 0.57
CA ASN A 836 -28.50 -25.92 1.03
C ASN A 836 -27.55 -25.22 2.02
N ILE A 837 -27.92 -24.05 2.57
CA ILE A 837 -27.16 -23.40 3.65
C ILE A 837 -27.65 -23.83 5.05
N ALA A 838 -28.71 -24.67 5.12
CA ALA A 838 -29.31 -25.01 6.41
C ALA A 838 -28.75 -26.27 7.07
N ASP A 839 -28.08 -27.15 6.38
CA ASP A 839 -27.58 -28.40 6.96
C ASP A 839 -26.20 -28.76 6.40
N GLU A 840 -25.15 -28.26 6.99
CA GLU A 840 -23.88 -28.97 7.26
C GLU A 840 -22.88 -28.05 7.95
N ASP A 841 -22.51 -28.40 9.16
CA ASP A 841 -21.42 -27.83 9.94
C ASP A 841 -20.10 -27.82 9.18
N SER A 842 -19.55 -26.62 8.93
CA SER A 842 -18.10 -26.43 8.92
C SER A 842 -17.75 -24.96 8.88
N THR A 843 -17.20 -24.50 9.95
CA THR A 843 -16.14 -23.48 10.16
C THR A 843 -15.76 -22.56 9.00
N ASN A 844 -16.07 -21.26 9.20
CA ASN A 844 -15.28 -20.08 8.83
C ASN A 844 -15.12 -19.70 7.36
N MET A 845 -15.93 -18.74 6.93
CA MET A 845 -15.47 -17.41 6.48
C MET A 845 -16.67 -16.51 6.17
N HIS A 846 -16.92 -15.56 7.05
CA HIS A 846 -17.85 -14.48 6.78
C HIS A 846 -17.17 -13.43 5.90
N HIS A 847 -17.72 -13.22 4.70
CA HIS A 847 -17.64 -11.94 3.99
C HIS A 847 -19.00 -11.28 4.15
N GLU A 848 -19.07 -10.24 4.94
CA GLU A 848 -20.23 -9.35 4.98
C GLU A 848 -20.15 -8.28 3.91
N PRO A 849 -21.29 -7.91 3.27
CA PRO A 849 -21.35 -6.81 2.32
C PRO A 849 -21.42 -5.47 3.06
N PHE A 850 -20.81 -4.46 2.45
CA PHE A 850 -20.91 -3.05 2.88
C PHE A 850 -22.35 -2.57 2.89
N TYR A 851 -22.86 -2.17 4.06
CA TYR A 851 -24.07 -1.38 4.19
C TYR A 851 -23.70 0.06 4.52
N CYS A 852 -24.30 0.99 3.75
CA CYS A 852 -24.36 2.41 4.12
C CYS A 852 -25.24 2.56 5.35
N TYR A 853 -24.73 3.23 6.40
CA TYR A 853 -25.52 3.63 7.55
C TYR A 853 -26.16 4.99 7.26
N GLU A 854 -27.49 5.06 7.32
CA GLU A 854 -28.23 6.26 7.62
C GLU A 854 -28.32 6.46 9.14
N ASP A 855 -28.19 7.71 9.56
CA ASP A 855 -28.28 8.14 10.97
C ASP A 855 -29.67 7.85 11.55
N ASP A 856 -29.73 7.04 12.60
CA ASP A 856 -30.85 7.05 13.50
C ASP A 856 -30.39 7.12 14.97
N LYS A 857 -30.79 8.21 15.63
CA LYS A 857 -30.54 8.48 17.04
C LYS A 857 -31.50 7.67 17.89
N SER A 858 -30.99 6.70 18.66
CA SER A 858 -31.72 6.22 19.85
C SER A 858 -30.76 5.83 20.97
N ASP A 859 -31.15 6.28 22.16
CA ASP A 859 -30.47 6.16 23.44
C ASP A 859 -30.08 4.69 23.78
N TYR A 860 -28.77 4.47 24.03
CA TYR A 860 -28.30 3.23 24.64
C TYR A 860 -28.03 3.42 26.14
N ASP A 861 -28.75 2.64 26.95
CA ASP A 861 -28.61 2.55 28.40
C ASP A 861 -27.29 1.87 28.81
N ALA A 862 -26.47 2.57 29.59
CA ALA A 862 -25.16 2.14 30.07
C ALA A 862 -25.19 0.86 30.95
N ASN A 863 -26.35 0.35 31.32
CA ASN A 863 -26.50 -0.86 32.14
C ASN A 863 -26.50 -2.18 31.34
N SER A 864 -26.57 -2.13 30.02
CA SER A 864 -26.53 -3.33 29.17
C SER A 864 -25.13 -3.92 28.99
N LEU A 865 -24.08 -3.15 29.22
CA LEU A 865 -22.67 -3.58 29.08
C LEU A 865 -22.14 -4.44 30.25
N MET A 866 -22.88 -4.53 31.35
CA MET A 866 -22.48 -5.32 32.53
C MET A 866 -23.13 -6.69 32.64
N ARG A 867 -24.01 -7.07 31.69
CA ARG A 867 -24.60 -8.41 31.67
C ARG A 867 -23.91 -9.25 30.61
N GLY A 868 -23.13 -10.21 31.11
CA GLY A 868 -22.27 -11.11 30.36
C GLY A 868 -22.91 -11.74 29.13
N TYR A 869 -22.14 -11.88 28.09
CA TYR A 869 -22.44 -12.67 26.90
C TYR A 869 -22.86 -14.09 27.28
N PRO A 870 -23.95 -14.61 26.75
CA PRO A 870 -24.32 -16.00 26.98
C PRO A 870 -23.40 -16.90 26.15
N TYR A 871 -22.51 -17.61 26.82
CA TYR A 871 -21.83 -18.77 26.26
C TYR A 871 -22.89 -19.83 25.85
N LYS A 872 -23.07 -20.08 24.57
CA LYS A 872 -23.62 -21.40 24.14
C LYS A 872 -22.43 -22.33 23.97
N ARG A 873 -22.38 -23.32 24.89
CA ARG A 873 -21.61 -24.55 24.72
C ARG A 873 -22.26 -25.39 23.64
N THR A 874 -21.58 -25.71 22.61
CA THR A 874 -21.38 -27.09 22.11
C THR A 874 -20.05 -27.12 21.39
#